data_0948e39829ce00f7565226de19f1ab98
#
_entry.id   0948e39829ce00f7565226de19f1ab98
#
_cell.length_a   1.000
_cell.length_b   1.000
_cell.length_c   1.000
_cell.angle_alpha   90.00
_cell.angle_beta   90.00
_cell.angle_gamma   90.00
#
_symmetry.space_group_name_H-M   'P 1'
#
loop_
_entity.id
_entity.type
_entity.pdbx_description
1 polymer ?
#
loop_
_entity_poly.entity_id
_entity_poly.type
_entity_poly.pdbx_seq_one_letter_code
_entity_poly.pdbx_strand_id
1 'polypeptide(L)'
;MTGTGIVADVGGTTTQLSLAVGGRLAGDLVSFATPSPRRDALTPERAADALLDKLAQEAGRLRAGCNEVRSLAVALGAVVKTDGIVRNASTLWLAPLAGLDVRGELARRLPWAEVLVLNDVAAAAWHYRSYGRFALVTVSTGLAFRLFDDGAGGLLTDPAGLSGESGHTPADVSRLDALPGGARAARTLGPAAAAGDPAARAVLDDLDLPWCECGAVADLCSYSSGPAAVRAAIRRARRDPEVFAASALHKLAAGDPQRIDAYLIAKAAGQADPFTLALLGAAVRPLAARLLALAADLGLRKVVIIGGFAHGVGEPWFTALRTAIGDLAIDAGWFSGWAAADFAGFLVIPDDSGTGPIAGMAAYAHAVRGRVREAVKPVGQSRLAVRSVPRPVCGREQFVVRVAFAGICATDLQILSGKRGCEPGIPGHECVGRVVEAGPALAGLVSVGDVVGLNPNRPDDEHGKLGHDEPGVFRDVFTGDLGLIARGQVIRLPEAGLSEWILLEMLAGVVRAQRFLGDLTGRSLLIVGAGVAGMLHVLAAGANGAGVVLVANRGRPRLDDAVRRGLVPAGNVLRWDTALPAKVRARTGGRGADAAVIAVTGMAGQDAASLIWPALAPDAAVHLFGGFPAGTRLRIPGSEPVDVDAIRSGRRQRVAASGRRSPVVLCGSRGGRHGDFAAARDMCSAGGLDVAGLISHVISLDALPAVAVELASRGTAGGALARRVVIDMRLTGEVVAPVTGRPPRLTSEALA
;
A
#
# COMPACT_ATOMS: atom_id res chain seq x y z
N MET A 1 -21.15 5.98 10.49
CA MET A 1 -22.11 5.57 9.43
C MET A 1 -21.70 4.18 8.96
N THR A 2 -22.59 3.21 9.06
CA THR A 2 -22.39 1.85 8.53
C THR A 2 -22.31 1.96 7.00
N GLY A 3 -21.11 1.81 6.44
CA GLY A 3 -20.90 2.01 5.01
C GLY A 3 -21.75 1.05 4.17
N THR A 4 -22.70 1.58 3.44
CA THR A 4 -23.47 0.85 2.43
C THR A 4 -22.65 0.77 1.14
N GLY A 5 -22.55 -0.40 0.56
CA GLY A 5 -21.86 -0.66 -0.70
C GLY A 5 -22.60 -1.68 -1.55
N ILE A 6 -22.19 -1.81 -2.79
CA ILE A 6 -22.61 -2.90 -3.68
C ILE A 6 -21.51 -3.94 -3.73
N VAL A 7 -21.89 -5.20 -3.66
CA VAL A 7 -21.00 -6.35 -3.84
C VAL A 7 -21.44 -7.16 -5.03
N ALA A 8 -20.48 -7.72 -5.76
CA ALA A 8 -20.73 -8.58 -6.89
C ALA A 8 -19.87 -9.85 -6.80
N ASP A 9 -20.43 -10.95 -7.29
CA ASP A 9 -19.73 -12.21 -7.54
C ASP A 9 -19.85 -12.57 -9.01
N VAL A 10 -18.72 -12.66 -9.69
CA VAL A 10 -18.60 -12.93 -11.11
C VAL A 10 -18.08 -14.35 -11.31
N GLY A 11 -19.00 -15.29 -11.46
CA GLY A 11 -18.68 -16.66 -11.85
C GLY A 11 -18.69 -16.84 -13.38
N GLY A 12 -18.22 -18.00 -13.86
CA GLY A 12 -18.13 -18.31 -15.28
C GLY A 12 -19.49 -18.41 -16.01
N THR A 13 -20.58 -18.68 -15.30
CA THR A 13 -21.92 -18.82 -15.88
C THR A 13 -22.88 -17.75 -15.43
N THR A 14 -22.79 -17.30 -14.19
CA THR A 14 -23.71 -16.37 -13.54
C THR A 14 -22.95 -15.32 -12.77
N THR A 15 -23.39 -14.09 -12.90
CA THR A 15 -22.94 -12.95 -12.10
C THR A 15 -24.08 -12.51 -11.17
N GLN A 16 -23.75 -12.26 -9.90
CA GLN A 16 -24.70 -11.85 -8.88
C GLN A 16 -24.26 -10.54 -8.25
N LEU A 17 -25.21 -9.67 -7.90
CA LEU A 17 -24.98 -8.43 -7.16
C LEU A 17 -25.97 -8.31 -6.00
N SER A 18 -25.56 -7.61 -4.94
CA SER A 18 -26.43 -7.24 -3.83
C SER A 18 -25.92 -5.96 -3.15
N LEU A 19 -26.80 -5.34 -2.37
CA LEU A 19 -26.39 -4.35 -1.38
C LEU A 19 -25.70 -5.05 -0.19
N ALA A 20 -24.75 -4.35 0.41
CA ALA A 20 -24.08 -4.81 1.62
C ALA A 20 -24.01 -3.66 2.63
N VAL A 21 -24.29 -3.96 3.89
CA VAL A 21 -24.27 -3.03 5.03
C VAL A 21 -23.53 -3.68 6.19
N GLY A 22 -22.54 -2.99 6.76
CA GLY A 22 -21.80 -3.50 7.91
C GLY A 22 -21.07 -4.84 7.65
N GLY A 23 -20.68 -5.10 6.40
CA GLY A 23 -20.00 -6.33 6.03
C GLY A 23 -20.90 -7.55 5.83
N ARG A 24 -22.21 -7.35 5.70
CA ARG A 24 -23.22 -8.40 5.46
C ARG A 24 -24.09 -8.03 4.27
N LEU A 25 -24.59 -9.03 3.56
CA LEU A 25 -25.58 -8.82 2.51
C LEU A 25 -26.86 -8.21 3.13
N ALA A 26 -27.43 -7.19 2.47
CA ALA A 26 -28.53 -6.40 3.00
C ALA A 26 -29.71 -6.23 2.01
N GLY A 27 -29.71 -6.94 0.89
CA GLY A 27 -30.75 -6.88 -0.14
C GLY A 27 -30.86 -8.18 -0.91
N ASP A 28 -31.83 -8.23 -1.81
CA ASP A 28 -32.02 -9.35 -2.72
C ASP A 28 -30.82 -9.48 -3.69
N LEU A 29 -30.58 -10.71 -4.13
CA LEU A 29 -29.58 -11.00 -5.15
C LEU A 29 -30.15 -10.66 -6.54
N VAL A 30 -29.54 -9.72 -7.21
CA VAL A 30 -29.74 -9.46 -8.64
C VAL A 30 -28.78 -10.35 -9.41
N SER A 31 -29.33 -11.18 -10.32
CA SER A 31 -28.51 -12.14 -11.08
C SER A 31 -28.67 -11.95 -12.58
N PHE A 32 -27.58 -12.17 -13.31
CA PHE A 32 -27.61 -12.25 -14.77
C PHE A 32 -26.58 -13.26 -15.28
N ALA A 33 -26.79 -13.74 -16.51
CA ALA A 33 -25.84 -14.65 -17.15
C ALA A 33 -24.54 -13.92 -17.47
N THR A 34 -23.40 -14.41 -16.98
CA THR A 34 -22.07 -13.83 -17.29
C THR A 34 -21.81 -13.89 -18.80
N PRO A 35 -21.49 -12.78 -19.48
CA PRO A 35 -21.10 -12.78 -20.90
C PRO A 35 -19.95 -13.77 -21.18
N SER A 36 -20.14 -14.64 -22.17
CA SER A 36 -19.24 -15.75 -22.44
C SER A 36 -18.88 -15.83 -23.93
N PRO A 37 -17.57 -15.98 -24.27
CA PRO A 37 -17.14 -16.14 -25.65
C PRO A 37 -17.87 -17.28 -26.40
N ARG A 38 -18.04 -18.43 -25.74
CA ARG A 38 -18.70 -19.60 -26.37
C ARG A 38 -20.19 -19.42 -26.53
N ARG A 39 -20.90 -18.97 -25.48
CA ARG A 39 -22.36 -18.89 -25.48
C ARG A 39 -22.86 -17.73 -26.34
N ASP A 40 -22.17 -16.60 -26.30
CA ASP A 40 -22.63 -15.36 -26.88
C ASP A 40 -21.91 -15.02 -28.19
N ALA A 41 -21.07 -15.93 -28.71
CA ALA A 41 -20.26 -15.76 -29.93
C ALA A 41 -19.42 -14.47 -29.94
N LEU A 42 -18.83 -14.14 -28.81
CA LEU A 42 -18.00 -12.94 -28.60
C LEU A 42 -16.50 -13.28 -28.63
N THR A 43 -15.65 -12.30 -28.96
CA THR A 43 -14.24 -12.44 -28.61
C THR A 43 -14.06 -12.33 -27.10
N PRO A 44 -12.95 -12.86 -26.53
CA PRO A 44 -12.68 -12.75 -25.11
C PRO A 44 -12.73 -11.31 -24.57
N GLU A 45 -12.15 -10.34 -25.32
CA GLU A 45 -12.12 -8.93 -24.98
C GLU A 45 -13.52 -8.31 -24.98
N ARG A 46 -14.33 -8.64 -25.98
CA ARG A 46 -15.72 -8.18 -26.06
C ARG A 46 -16.60 -8.76 -24.95
N ALA A 47 -16.36 -10.02 -24.58
CA ALA A 47 -17.09 -10.64 -23.47
C ALA A 47 -16.72 -9.98 -22.14
N ALA A 48 -15.46 -9.63 -21.94
CA ALA A 48 -15.00 -8.90 -20.77
C ALA A 48 -15.61 -7.49 -20.72
N ASP A 49 -15.59 -6.74 -21.81
CA ASP A 49 -16.16 -5.39 -21.89
C ASP A 49 -17.70 -5.39 -21.66
N ALA A 50 -18.41 -6.35 -22.27
CA ALA A 50 -19.85 -6.54 -22.05
C ALA A 50 -20.19 -6.85 -20.59
N LEU A 51 -19.34 -7.63 -19.89
CA LEU A 51 -19.49 -7.88 -18.45
C LEU A 51 -19.31 -6.59 -17.63
N LEU A 52 -18.27 -5.81 -17.91
CA LEU A 52 -18.00 -4.56 -17.18
C LEU A 52 -19.12 -3.54 -17.38
N ASP A 53 -19.65 -3.42 -18.60
CA ASP A 53 -20.81 -2.57 -18.88
C ASP A 53 -22.05 -3.04 -18.12
N LYS A 54 -22.31 -4.36 -18.10
CA LYS A 54 -23.46 -4.91 -17.39
C LYS A 54 -23.34 -4.74 -15.87
N LEU A 55 -22.16 -4.95 -15.30
CA LEU A 55 -21.88 -4.68 -13.88
C LEU A 55 -22.13 -3.22 -13.54
N ALA A 56 -21.65 -2.29 -14.38
CA ALA A 56 -21.85 -0.88 -14.17
C ALA A 56 -23.34 -0.49 -14.26
N GLN A 57 -24.07 -1.04 -15.21
CA GLN A 57 -25.51 -0.82 -15.36
C GLN A 57 -26.29 -1.29 -14.12
N GLU A 58 -26.05 -2.53 -13.67
CA GLU A 58 -26.80 -3.07 -12.53
C GLU A 58 -26.38 -2.39 -11.20
N ALA A 59 -25.11 -2.05 -11.04
CA ALA A 59 -24.65 -1.26 -9.90
C ALA A 59 -25.29 0.13 -9.89
N GLY A 60 -25.44 0.77 -11.05
CA GLY A 60 -26.17 2.04 -11.18
C GLY A 60 -27.63 1.94 -10.77
N ARG A 61 -28.32 0.83 -11.14
CA ARG A 61 -29.71 0.57 -10.74
C ARG A 61 -29.86 0.38 -9.23
N LEU A 62 -28.98 -0.43 -8.62
CA LEU A 62 -28.99 -0.64 -7.17
C LEU A 62 -28.71 0.66 -6.40
N ARG A 63 -27.80 1.51 -6.90
CA ARG A 63 -27.52 2.82 -6.31
C ARG A 63 -28.72 3.76 -6.39
N ALA A 64 -29.47 3.75 -7.49
CA ALA A 64 -30.65 4.62 -7.64
C ALA A 64 -31.69 4.38 -6.53
N GLY A 65 -31.74 3.17 -6.00
CA GLY A 65 -32.56 2.81 -4.81
C GLY A 65 -31.93 3.17 -3.46
N CYS A 66 -30.64 3.57 -3.41
CA CYS A 66 -29.93 3.86 -2.17
C CYS A 66 -28.80 4.88 -2.39
N ASN A 67 -29.10 6.16 -2.15
CA ASN A 67 -28.17 7.28 -2.37
C ASN A 67 -26.90 7.27 -1.50
N GLU A 68 -26.84 6.44 -0.47
CA GLU A 68 -25.67 6.30 0.42
C GLU A 68 -24.58 5.42 -0.15
N VAL A 69 -24.85 4.68 -1.24
CA VAL A 69 -23.85 3.79 -1.87
C VAL A 69 -22.74 4.59 -2.51
N ARG A 70 -21.51 4.28 -2.11
CA ARG A 70 -20.27 4.92 -2.61
C ARG A 70 -19.24 3.91 -3.10
N SER A 71 -19.62 2.63 -3.29
CA SER A 71 -18.67 1.63 -3.71
C SER A 71 -19.25 0.44 -4.42
N LEU A 72 -18.41 -0.17 -5.23
CA LEU A 72 -18.59 -1.49 -5.83
C LEU A 72 -17.40 -2.39 -5.48
N ALA A 73 -17.68 -3.55 -4.90
CA ALA A 73 -16.66 -4.54 -4.58
C ALA A 73 -16.97 -5.84 -5.33
N VAL A 74 -16.03 -6.33 -6.14
CA VAL A 74 -16.22 -7.42 -7.10
C VAL A 74 -15.33 -8.61 -6.75
N ALA A 75 -15.95 -9.77 -6.49
CA ALA A 75 -15.29 -11.06 -6.52
C ALA A 75 -15.24 -11.53 -7.98
N LEU A 76 -14.09 -11.83 -8.52
CA LEU A 76 -13.88 -12.19 -9.92
C LEU A 76 -13.29 -13.59 -10.04
N GLY A 77 -13.93 -14.47 -10.78
CA GLY A 77 -13.46 -15.84 -11.07
C GLY A 77 -12.21 -15.88 -11.96
N ALA A 78 -11.23 -15.05 -11.67
CA ALA A 78 -9.97 -14.89 -12.40
C ALA A 78 -8.80 -14.66 -11.42
N VAL A 79 -7.58 -14.95 -11.85
CA VAL A 79 -6.38 -14.60 -11.08
C VAL A 79 -6.12 -13.09 -11.23
N VAL A 80 -6.28 -12.35 -10.14
CA VAL A 80 -6.10 -10.89 -10.09
C VAL A 80 -5.04 -10.52 -9.07
N LYS A 81 -4.26 -9.48 -9.40
CA LYS A 81 -3.33 -8.85 -8.46
C LYS A 81 -4.08 -7.97 -7.45
N THR A 82 -3.37 -7.54 -6.42
CA THR A 82 -3.92 -6.63 -5.38
C THR A 82 -4.37 -5.27 -5.91
N ASP A 83 -3.87 -4.84 -7.07
CA ASP A 83 -4.25 -3.60 -7.77
C ASP A 83 -5.49 -3.76 -8.67
N GLY A 84 -6.05 -4.99 -8.80
CA GLY A 84 -7.21 -5.27 -9.64
C GLY A 84 -6.87 -5.59 -11.10
N ILE A 85 -5.57 -5.75 -11.43
CA ILE A 85 -5.11 -6.14 -12.77
C ILE A 85 -5.17 -7.66 -12.91
N VAL A 86 -5.82 -8.13 -13.97
CA VAL A 86 -5.94 -9.54 -14.31
C VAL A 86 -4.58 -10.12 -14.72
N ARG A 87 -4.24 -11.28 -14.17
CA ARG A 87 -3.12 -12.11 -14.62
C ARG A 87 -3.56 -13.24 -15.52
N ASN A 88 -4.66 -13.90 -15.19
CA ASN A 88 -5.21 -14.98 -15.98
C ASN A 88 -6.71 -15.07 -15.74
N ALA A 89 -7.49 -15.02 -16.81
CA ALA A 89 -8.93 -15.12 -16.83
C ALA A 89 -9.44 -16.22 -17.76
N SER A 90 -8.60 -17.23 -18.04
CA SER A 90 -8.95 -18.32 -18.96
C SER A 90 -10.21 -19.10 -18.55
N THR A 91 -10.51 -19.13 -17.24
CA THR A 91 -11.73 -19.75 -16.69
C THR A 91 -13.00 -18.97 -17.02
N LEU A 92 -12.93 -17.64 -17.13
CA LEU A 92 -14.07 -16.79 -17.46
C LEU A 92 -14.22 -16.58 -18.97
N TRP A 93 -13.13 -16.26 -19.66
CA TRP A 93 -13.17 -15.76 -21.03
C TRP A 93 -12.39 -16.61 -22.03
N LEU A 94 -11.93 -17.80 -21.63
CA LEU A 94 -11.16 -18.73 -22.49
C LEU A 94 -9.85 -18.13 -23.02
N ALA A 95 -9.42 -17.02 -22.45
CA ALA A 95 -8.16 -16.35 -22.75
C ALA A 95 -7.59 -15.71 -21.47
N PRO A 96 -6.27 -15.60 -21.36
CA PRO A 96 -5.65 -15.05 -20.16
C PRO A 96 -6.05 -13.61 -19.87
N LEU A 97 -6.24 -12.77 -20.88
CA LEU A 97 -6.51 -11.32 -20.79
C LEU A 97 -5.57 -10.62 -19.78
N ALA A 98 -4.31 -11.04 -19.74
CA ALA A 98 -3.31 -10.49 -18.83
C ALA A 98 -3.11 -8.99 -19.08
N GLY A 99 -3.14 -8.21 -18.00
CA GLY A 99 -3.01 -6.75 -18.07
C GLY A 99 -4.35 -5.99 -18.11
N LEU A 100 -5.50 -6.68 -18.22
CA LEU A 100 -6.81 -6.03 -18.11
C LEU A 100 -6.97 -5.43 -16.70
N ASP A 101 -7.10 -4.09 -16.63
CA ASP A 101 -7.36 -3.34 -15.39
C ASP A 101 -8.86 -3.27 -15.11
N VAL A 102 -9.41 -4.31 -14.47
CA VAL A 102 -10.84 -4.39 -14.13
C VAL A 102 -11.24 -3.27 -13.15
N ARG A 103 -10.36 -2.93 -12.20
CA ARG A 103 -10.60 -1.86 -11.23
C ARG A 103 -10.70 -0.50 -11.92
N GLY A 104 -9.72 -0.14 -12.73
CA GLY A 104 -9.70 1.14 -13.47
C GLY A 104 -10.83 1.24 -14.48
N GLU A 105 -11.15 0.15 -15.17
CA GLU A 105 -12.25 0.07 -16.13
C GLU A 105 -13.62 0.33 -15.48
N LEU A 106 -13.89 -0.28 -14.32
CA LEU A 106 -15.10 -0.07 -13.54
C LEU A 106 -15.13 1.34 -12.91
N ALA A 107 -14.00 1.84 -12.42
CA ALA A 107 -13.92 3.19 -11.86
C ALA A 107 -14.23 4.28 -12.90
N ARG A 108 -13.81 4.09 -14.17
CA ARG A 108 -14.18 4.99 -15.27
C ARG A 108 -15.67 4.97 -15.60
N ARG A 109 -16.30 3.78 -15.55
CA ARG A 109 -17.76 3.62 -15.80
C ARG A 109 -18.61 4.12 -14.63
N LEU A 110 -18.05 4.09 -13.42
CA LEU A 110 -18.74 4.41 -12.17
C LEU A 110 -17.95 5.47 -11.37
N PRO A 111 -17.88 6.75 -11.83
CA PRO A 111 -17.08 7.78 -11.17
C PRO A 111 -17.50 8.08 -9.73
N TRP A 112 -18.67 7.64 -9.32
CA TRP A 112 -19.19 7.75 -7.96
C TRP A 112 -18.72 6.63 -7.03
N ALA A 113 -18.15 5.53 -7.57
CA ALA A 113 -17.85 4.34 -6.80
C ALA A 113 -16.33 4.19 -6.52
N GLU A 114 -16.00 3.95 -5.26
CA GLU A 114 -14.74 3.29 -4.93
C GLU A 114 -14.83 1.82 -5.35
N VAL A 115 -13.94 1.38 -6.24
CA VAL A 115 -13.96 0.01 -6.77
C VAL A 115 -12.90 -0.85 -6.08
N LEU A 116 -13.33 -2.01 -5.58
CA LEU A 116 -12.48 -3.06 -5.03
C LEU A 116 -12.65 -4.32 -5.88
N VAL A 117 -11.55 -5.02 -6.16
CA VAL A 117 -11.56 -6.28 -6.91
C VAL A 117 -10.73 -7.31 -6.19
N LEU A 118 -11.28 -8.50 -6.00
CA LEU A 118 -10.58 -9.69 -5.49
C LEU A 118 -10.86 -10.90 -6.38
N ASN A 119 -10.00 -11.89 -6.31
CA ASN A 119 -10.35 -13.22 -6.79
C ASN A 119 -11.50 -13.82 -5.96
N ASP A 120 -12.39 -14.59 -6.59
CA ASP A 120 -13.60 -15.21 -5.97
C ASP A 120 -13.27 -16.11 -4.78
N VAL A 121 -12.24 -16.96 -4.88
CA VAL A 121 -11.79 -17.82 -3.77
C VAL A 121 -11.16 -17.00 -2.64
N ALA A 122 -10.47 -15.91 -2.97
CA ALA A 122 -9.95 -14.96 -1.99
C ALA A 122 -11.10 -14.26 -1.25
N ALA A 123 -12.12 -13.84 -1.98
CA ALA A 123 -13.34 -13.29 -1.39
C ALA A 123 -14.03 -14.31 -0.48
N ALA A 124 -14.20 -15.57 -0.93
CA ALA A 124 -14.79 -16.62 -0.11
C ALA A 124 -14.04 -16.85 1.21
N ALA A 125 -12.71 -16.72 1.23
CA ALA A 125 -11.95 -16.85 2.48
C ALA A 125 -12.37 -15.82 3.55
N TRP A 126 -12.75 -14.61 3.17
CA TRP A 126 -13.27 -13.61 4.08
C TRP A 126 -14.63 -13.98 4.70
N HIS A 127 -15.42 -14.81 4.03
CA HIS A 127 -16.66 -15.34 4.60
C HIS A 127 -16.37 -16.22 5.84
N TYR A 128 -15.31 -17.02 5.77
CA TYR A 128 -14.93 -17.98 6.82
C TYR A 128 -13.94 -17.40 7.86
N ARG A 129 -13.69 -16.09 7.90
CA ARG A 129 -12.72 -15.43 8.79
C ARG A 129 -12.88 -15.78 10.28
N SER A 130 -14.08 -16.13 10.73
CA SER A 130 -14.33 -16.55 12.11
C SER A 130 -13.58 -17.82 12.53
N TYR A 131 -13.04 -18.59 11.60
CA TYR A 131 -12.16 -19.72 11.91
C TYR A 131 -10.73 -19.29 12.29
N GLY A 132 -10.39 -17.99 12.20
CA GLY A 132 -9.09 -17.43 12.59
C GLY A 132 -8.01 -17.69 11.55
N ARG A 133 -7.12 -18.66 11.80
CA ARG A 133 -6.04 -19.05 10.88
C ARG A 133 -6.35 -20.37 10.21
N PHE A 134 -6.48 -20.38 8.87
CA PHE A 134 -6.87 -21.57 8.10
C PHE A 134 -6.41 -21.51 6.64
N ALA A 135 -6.43 -22.65 5.97
CA ALA A 135 -6.42 -22.74 4.51
C ALA A 135 -7.84 -22.94 4.00
N LEU A 136 -8.28 -22.13 3.05
CA LEU A 136 -9.47 -22.40 2.24
C LEU A 136 -9.05 -23.15 0.99
N VAL A 137 -9.74 -24.25 0.70
CA VAL A 137 -9.52 -25.06 -0.51
C VAL A 137 -10.84 -25.23 -1.24
N THR A 138 -10.90 -24.79 -2.49
CA THR A 138 -12.04 -25.07 -3.35
C THR A 138 -11.73 -26.28 -4.24
N VAL A 139 -12.69 -27.23 -4.29
CA VAL A 139 -12.62 -28.41 -5.15
C VAL A 139 -13.85 -28.43 -6.05
N SER A 140 -13.68 -27.96 -7.30
CA SER A 140 -14.76 -27.78 -8.27
C SER A 140 -14.25 -28.17 -9.67
N THR A 141 -14.47 -27.34 -10.70
CA THR A 141 -13.85 -27.48 -12.03
C THR A 141 -12.33 -27.34 -11.98
N GLY A 142 -11.82 -26.63 -10.96
CA GLY A 142 -10.41 -26.50 -10.63
C GLY A 142 -10.16 -26.73 -9.15
N LEU A 143 -8.89 -26.53 -8.76
CA LEU A 143 -8.43 -26.62 -7.40
C LEU A 143 -7.68 -25.33 -7.06
N ALA A 144 -8.18 -24.55 -6.10
CA ALA A 144 -7.51 -23.34 -5.64
C ALA A 144 -7.40 -23.31 -4.12
N PHE A 145 -6.38 -22.64 -3.64
CA PHE A 145 -6.08 -22.50 -2.22
C PHE A 145 -6.06 -21.03 -1.86
N ARG A 146 -6.43 -20.69 -0.63
CA ARG A 146 -6.13 -19.37 -0.03
C ARG A 146 -5.79 -19.56 1.44
N LEU A 147 -4.75 -18.88 1.85
CA LEU A 147 -4.34 -18.86 3.25
C LEU A 147 -4.90 -17.61 3.90
N PHE A 148 -5.56 -17.78 5.02
CA PHE A 148 -6.14 -16.70 5.79
C PHE A 148 -5.60 -16.72 7.22
N ASP A 149 -5.24 -15.54 7.74
CA ASP A 149 -4.81 -15.35 9.11
C ASP A 149 -5.36 -14.03 9.63
N ASP A 150 -6.37 -14.12 10.49
CA ASP A 150 -7.02 -12.94 11.07
C ASP A 150 -6.03 -12.10 11.89
N GLY A 151 -5.08 -12.73 12.58
CA GLY A 151 -4.01 -12.06 13.33
C GLY A 151 -3.03 -11.29 12.45
N ALA A 152 -2.83 -11.73 11.20
CA ALA A 152 -2.03 -11.03 10.19
C ALA A 152 -2.85 -10.03 9.34
N GLY A 153 -4.13 -9.87 9.65
CA GLY A 153 -5.02 -8.92 8.98
C GLY A 153 -5.75 -9.48 7.77
N GLY A 154 -5.77 -10.78 7.57
CA GLY A 154 -6.59 -11.42 6.53
C GLY A 154 -5.82 -12.38 5.61
N LEU A 155 -5.98 -12.21 4.30
CA LEU A 155 -5.33 -13.08 3.31
C LEU A 155 -3.81 -12.92 3.32
N LEU A 156 -3.11 -14.05 3.38
CA LEU A 156 -1.67 -14.11 3.14
C LEU A 156 -1.45 -14.15 1.63
N THR A 157 -1.16 -12.98 1.04
CA THR A 157 -0.96 -12.81 -0.41
C THR A 157 0.42 -12.25 -0.70
N ASP A 158 0.95 -12.55 -1.89
CA ASP A 158 2.08 -11.82 -2.44
C ASP A 158 1.61 -10.72 -3.41
N PRO A 159 2.38 -9.65 -3.61
CA PRO A 159 2.02 -8.57 -4.54
C PRO A 159 1.85 -9.03 -5.99
N ALA A 160 2.50 -10.15 -6.36
CA ALA A 160 2.42 -10.71 -7.69
C ALA A 160 1.12 -11.49 -7.94
N GLY A 161 0.33 -11.79 -6.89
CA GLY A 161 -0.95 -12.51 -6.98
C GLY A 161 -0.79 -14.01 -7.25
N LEU A 162 0.37 -14.61 -6.95
CA LEU A 162 0.63 -16.04 -7.13
C LEU A 162 0.26 -16.87 -5.90
N SER A 163 0.04 -16.22 -4.75
CA SER A 163 -0.37 -16.92 -3.53
C SER A 163 -1.67 -17.66 -3.73
N GLY A 164 -1.65 -18.94 -3.42
CA GLY A 164 -2.83 -19.80 -3.49
C GLY A 164 -2.99 -20.60 -4.78
N GLU A 165 -2.08 -20.47 -5.75
CA GLU A 165 -2.08 -21.29 -6.97
C GLU A 165 -1.46 -22.69 -6.76
N SER A 166 -1.48 -23.20 -5.52
CA SER A 166 -0.97 -24.53 -5.15
C SER A 166 -1.63 -25.69 -5.90
N GLY A 167 -2.85 -25.47 -6.43
CA GLY A 167 -3.50 -26.45 -7.30
C GLY A 167 -2.71 -26.79 -8.57
N HIS A 168 -1.86 -25.87 -9.02
CA HIS A 168 -1.03 -26.03 -10.22
C HIS A 168 0.43 -26.38 -9.92
N THR A 169 0.74 -26.80 -8.68
CA THR A 169 2.05 -27.35 -8.35
C THR A 169 2.11 -28.84 -8.75
N PRO A 170 3.28 -29.35 -9.21
CA PRO A 170 3.46 -30.75 -9.53
C PRO A 170 3.06 -31.66 -8.35
N ALA A 171 2.21 -32.63 -8.60
CA ALA A 171 1.79 -33.62 -7.61
C ALA A 171 2.57 -34.93 -7.74
N ASP A 172 3.10 -35.21 -8.92
CA ASP A 172 3.87 -36.44 -9.20
C ASP A 172 4.99 -36.14 -10.20
N VAL A 173 6.16 -35.77 -9.66
CA VAL A 173 7.34 -35.42 -10.47
C VAL A 173 7.89 -36.66 -11.20
N SER A 174 7.82 -37.84 -10.59
CA SER A 174 8.35 -39.08 -11.18
C SER A 174 7.63 -39.46 -12.50
N ARG A 175 6.35 -39.20 -12.57
CA ARG A 175 5.59 -39.41 -13.81
C ARG A 175 5.88 -38.37 -14.89
N LEU A 176 6.19 -37.13 -14.49
CA LEU A 176 6.63 -36.09 -15.45
C LEU A 176 7.98 -36.46 -16.07
N ASP A 177 8.88 -37.06 -15.28
CA ASP A 177 10.20 -37.48 -15.75
C ASP A 177 10.13 -38.67 -16.69
N ALA A 178 9.09 -39.51 -16.54
CA ALA A 178 8.82 -40.65 -17.45
C ALA A 178 8.33 -40.21 -18.84
N LEU A 179 7.86 -39.00 -19.00
CA LEU A 179 7.42 -38.43 -20.28
C LEU A 179 8.64 -38.24 -21.23
N PRO A 180 8.63 -38.73 -22.48
CA PRO A 180 9.68 -38.44 -23.45
C PRO A 180 9.84 -36.92 -23.64
N GLY A 181 11.00 -36.38 -23.23
CA GLY A 181 11.23 -34.93 -23.16
C GLY A 181 10.85 -34.29 -21.84
N GLY A 182 10.39 -35.06 -20.84
CA GLY A 182 10.16 -34.67 -19.45
C GLY A 182 9.18 -33.50 -19.32
N ALA A 183 9.38 -32.68 -18.30
CA ALA A 183 8.54 -31.50 -18.02
C ALA A 183 8.49 -30.49 -19.19
N ARG A 184 9.44 -30.52 -20.12
CA ARG A 184 9.43 -29.65 -21.31
C ARG A 184 8.34 -30.09 -22.30
N ALA A 185 8.19 -31.39 -22.54
CA ALA A 185 7.14 -31.93 -23.40
C ALA A 185 5.74 -31.71 -22.80
N ALA A 186 5.61 -31.78 -21.49
CA ALA A 186 4.36 -31.49 -20.80
C ALA A 186 3.82 -30.07 -21.07
N ARG A 187 4.71 -29.09 -21.23
CA ARG A 187 4.33 -27.69 -21.56
C ARG A 187 3.71 -27.50 -22.95
N THR A 188 3.89 -28.44 -23.84
CA THR A 188 3.30 -28.43 -25.19
C THR A 188 2.07 -29.33 -25.23
N LEU A 189 2.18 -30.54 -24.71
CA LEU A 189 1.13 -31.55 -24.77
C LEU A 189 -0.10 -31.20 -23.92
N GLY A 190 0.12 -30.64 -22.72
CA GLY A 190 -0.96 -30.24 -21.82
C GLY A 190 -1.89 -29.18 -22.42
N PRO A 191 -1.38 -28.02 -22.85
CA PRO A 191 -2.19 -27.00 -23.53
C PRO A 191 -2.89 -27.51 -24.78
N ALA A 192 -2.24 -28.36 -25.61
CA ALA A 192 -2.83 -28.93 -26.79
C ALA A 192 -3.98 -29.89 -26.43
N ALA A 193 -3.79 -30.75 -25.41
CA ALA A 193 -4.83 -31.63 -24.90
C ALA A 193 -6.03 -30.84 -24.33
N ALA A 194 -5.77 -29.77 -23.59
CA ALA A 194 -6.81 -28.89 -23.07
C ALA A 194 -7.59 -28.19 -24.20
N ALA A 195 -6.88 -27.78 -25.27
CA ALA A 195 -7.49 -27.21 -26.47
C ALA A 195 -8.28 -28.20 -27.32
N GLY A 196 -8.20 -29.51 -27.01
CA GLY A 196 -8.99 -30.54 -27.67
C GLY A 196 -8.21 -31.39 -28.68
N ASP A 197 -6.89 -31.27 -28.78
CA ASP A 197 -6.04 -32.06 -29.67
C ASP A 197 -6.09 -33.53 -29.30
N PRO A 198 -6.63 -34.42 -30.19
CA PRO A 198 -6.77 -35.83 -29.91
C PRO A 198 -5.41 -36.57 -29.83
N ALA A 199 -4.41 -36.13 -30.57
CA ALA A 199 -3.10 -36.75 -30.56
C ALA A 199 -2.37 -36.47 -29.23
N ALA A 200 -2.44 -35.24 -28.74
CA ALA A 200 -1.89 -34.88 -27.44
C ALA A 200 -2.60 -35.63 -26.30
N ARG A 201 -3.93 -35.78 -26.38
CA ARG A 201 -4.71 -36.56 -25.40
C ARG A 201 -4.33 -38.05 -25.40
N ALA A 202 -4.19 -38.64 -26.59
CA ALA A 202 -3.78 -40.02 -26.70
C ALA A 202 -2.42 -40.31 -26.07
N VAL A 203 -1.44 -39.45 -26.32
CA VAL A 203 -0.09 -39.57 -25.72
C VAL A 203 -0.16 -39.47 -24.18
N LEU A 204 -0.92 -38.53 -23.64
CA LEU A 204 -1.07 -38.40 -22.19
C LEU A 204 -1.84 -39.54 -21.55
N ASP A 205 -2.86 -40.08 -22.25
CA ASP A 205 -3.67 -41.25 -21.78
C ASP A 205 -2.83 -42.54 -21.82
N ASP A 206 -2.03 -42.79 -22.87
CA ASP A 206 -1.15 -43.95 -23.00
C ASP A 206 -0.09 -44.02 -21.89
N LEU A 207 0.40 -42.84 -21.44
CA LEU A 207 1.35 -42.74 -20.36
C LEU A 207 0.69 -42.63 -18.96
N ASP A 208 -0.63 -42.75 -18.90
CA ASP A 208 -1.44 -42.53 -17.69
C ASP A 208 -1.10 -41.19 -16.99
N LEU A 209 -0.81 -40.17 -17.78
CA LEU A 209 -0.48 -38.84 -17.28
C LEU A 209 -1.73 -37.95 -17.22
N PRO A 210 -2.22 -37.59 -16.04
CA PRO A 210 -3.37 -36.72 -15.91
C PRO A 210 -3.02 -35.30 -16.32
N TRP A 211 -3.96 -34.60 -16.90
CA TRP A 211 -3.84 -33.19 -17.29
C TRP A 211 -5.04 -32.38 -16.82
N CYS A 212 -4.88 -31.08 -16.71
CA CYS A 212 -5.87 -30.10 -16.23
C CYS A 212 -6.40 -29.26 -17.39
N GLU A 213 -7.60 -28.70 -17.24
CA GLU A 213 -8.23 -27.80 -18.22
C GLU A 213 -7.40 -26.53 -18.47
N CYS A 214 -6.50 -26.17 -17.54
CA CYS A 214 -5.54 -25.07 -17.73
C CYS A 214 -4.33 -25.43 -18.59
N GLY A 215 -4.19 -26.71 -19.01
CA GLY A 215 -3.06 -27.22 -19.77
C GLY A 215 -1.89 -27.72 -18.92
N ALA A 216 -1.98 -27.73 -17.59
CA ALA A 216 -0.96 -28.35 -16.74
C ALA A 216 -1.08 -29.88 -16.77
N VAL A 217 0.06 -30.57 -16.64
CA VAL A 217 0.16 -32.04 -16.63
C VAL A 217 0.74 -32.46 -15.28
N ALA A 218 0.15 -33.52 -14.69
CA ALA A 218 0.56 -34.10 -13.40
C ALA A 218 0.65 -33.08 -12.24
N ASP A 219 -0.11 -31.99 -12.32
CA ASP A 219 -0.33 -31.07 -11.23
C ASP A 219 -1.43 -31.56 -10.29
N LEU A 220 -1.56 -30.95 -9.11
CA LEU A 220 -2.55 -31.35 -8.13
C LEU A 220 -3.99 -31.26 -8.67
N CYS A 221 -4.30 -30.24 -9.49
CA CYS A 221 -5.59 -30.02 -10.10
C CYS A 221 -5.96 -31.18 -11.07
N SER A 222 -4.97 -31.72 -11.78
CA SER A 222 -5.18 -32.84 -12.74
C SER A 222 -5.51 -34.15 -12.06
N TYR A 223 -5.28 -34.29 -10.75
CA TYR A 223 -5.67 -35.44 -9.95
C TYR A 223 -6.98 -35.25 -9.19
N SER A 224 -7.15 -34.09 -8.55
CA SER A 224 -8.13 -33.94 -7.46
C SER A 224 -9.32 -33.04 -7.82
N SER A 225 -9.38 -32.44 -9.01
CA SER A 225 -10.55 -31.68 -9.48
C SER A 225 -11.67 -32.56 -10.00
N GLY A 226 -12.90 -32.02 -10.14
CA GLY A 226 -14.04 -32.73 -10.71
C GLY A 226 -13.80 -33.28 -12.11
N PRO A 227 -13.37 -32.49 -13.09
CA PRO A 227 -13.00 -32.97 -14.42
C PRO A 227 -11.88 -34.02 -14.40
N ALA A 228 -10.92 -33.89 -13.48
CA ALA A 228 -9.87 -34.89 -13.31
C ALA A 228 -10.44 -36.27 -12.86
N ALA A 229 -11.36 -36.25 -11.90
CA ALA A 229 -12.04 -37.47 -11.44
C ALA A 229 -12.84 -38.15 -12.56
N VAL A 230 -13.53 -37.37 -13.40
CA VAL A 230 -14.24 -37.85 -14.57
C VAL A 230 -13.28 -38.54 -15.55
N ARG A 231 -12.18 -37.87 -15.93
CA ARG A 231 -11.17 -38.46 -16.83
C ARG A 231 -10.53 -39.70 -16.24
N ALA A 232 -10.23 -39.69 -14.94
CA ALA A 232 -9.69 -40.87 -14.26
C ALA A 232 -10.70 -42.07 -14.26
N ALA A 233 -11.99 -41.78 -14.08
CA ALA A 233 -13.03 -42.79 -14.16
C ALA A 233 -13.11 -43.41 -15.56
N ILE A 234 -13.09 -42.60 -16.61
CA ILE A 234 -13.11 -43.05 -18.01
C ILE A 234 -11.88 -43.91 -18.33
N ARG A 235 -10.66 -43.46 -17.94
CA ARG A 235 -9.42 -44.23 -18.14
C ARG A 235 -9.48 -45.56 -17.40
N ARG A 236 -9.90 -45.56 -16.13
CA ARG A 236 -9.99 -46.78 -15.32
C ARG A 236 -11.03 -47.76 -15.89
N ALA A 237 -12.19 -47.27 -16.35
CA ALA A 237 -13.20 -48.09 -16.98
C ALA A 237 -12.71 -48.81 -18.25
N ARG A 238 -11.83 -48.14 -19.02
CA ARG A 238 -11.21 -48.75 -20.21
C ARG A 238 -10.10 -49.75 -19.87
N ARG A 239 -9.34 -49.50 -18.83
CA ARG A 239 -8.26 -50.38 -18.39
C ARG A 239 -8.78 -51.66 -17.70
N ASP A 240 -9.82 -51.50 -16.87
CA ASP A 240 -10.35 -52.56 -16.02
C ASP A 240 -11.86 -52.81 -16.38
N PRO A 241 -12.18 -53.24 -17.63
CA PRO A 241 -13.56 -53.28 -18.14
C PRO A 241 -14.47 -54.25 -17.36
N GLU A 242 -13.92 -55.35 -16.84
CA GLU A 242 -14.68 -56.29 -16.03
C GLU A 242 -15.10 -55.70 -14.69
N VAL A 243 -14.18 -55.00 -14.01
CA VAL A 243 -14.46 -54.34 -12.74
C VAL A 243 -15.46 -53.21 -12.95
N PHE A 244 -15.32 -52.45 -14.05
CA PHE A 244 -16.30 -51.42 -14.42
C PHE A 244 -17.67 -52.02 -14.70
N ALA A 245 -17.78 -53.11 -15.47
CA ALA A 245 -19.05 -53.77 -15.81
C ALA A 245 -19.83 -54.21 -14.56
N ALA A 246 -19.12 -54.56 -13.48
CA ALA A 246 -19.72 -54.96 -12.20
C ALA A 246 -20.17 -53.75 -11.34
N SER A 247 -19.84 -52.53 -11.71
CA SER A 247 -20.06 -51.34 -10.90
C SER A 247 -21.45 -50.73 -11.07
N ALA A 248 -21.88 -49.95 -10.06
CA ALA A 248 -23.08 -49.13 -10.17
C ALA A 248 -22.87 -47.99 -11.19
N LEU A 249 -21.64 -47.48 -11.31
CA LEU A 249 -21.29 -46.43 -12.26
C LEU A 249 -21.51 -46.90 -13.71
N HIS A 250 -21.17 -48.17 -14.04
CA HIS A 250 -21.46 -48.77 -15.34
C HIS A 250 -22.97 -48.74 -15.68
N LYS A 251 -23.81 -49.15 -14.73
CA LYS A 251 -25.27 -49.13 -14.91
C LYS A 251 -25.80 -47.71 -15.13
N LEU A 252 -25.30 -46.74 -14.35
CA LEU A 252 -25.67 -45.32 -14.45
C LEU A 252 -25.22 -44.70 -15.78
N ALA A 253 -24.05 -45.07 -16.28
CA ALA A 253 -23.49 -44.62 -17.56
C ALA A 253 -24.07 -45.42 -18.78
N ALA A 254 -25.03 -46.34 -18.56
CA ALA A 254 -25.59 -47.20 -19.58
C ALA A 254 -24.52 -48.01 -20.36
N GLY A 255 -23.47 -48.45 -19.68
CA GLY A 255 -22.38 -49.24 -20.25
C GLY A 255 -21.32 -48.45 -21.02
N ASP A 256 -21.53 -47.17 -21.25
CA ASP A 256 -20.60 -46.30 -22.00
C ASP A 256 -19.75 -45.42 -21.08
N PRO A 257 -18.42 -45.68 -20.99
CA PRO A 257 -17.54 -44.83 -20.18
C PRO A 257 -17.53 -43.35 -20.59
N GLN A 258 -17.84 -43.00 -21.85
CA GLN A 258 -17.85 -41.63 -22.33
C GLN A 258 -19.03 -40.81 -21.74
N ARG A 259 -20.02 -41.45 -21.18
CA ARG A 259 -21.18 -40.81 -20.53
C ARG A 259 -20.93 -40.51 -19.06
N ILE A 260 -19.78 -40.91 -18.53
CA ILE A 260 -19.43 -40.64 -17.14
C ILE A 260 -19.23 -39.11 -16.97
N ASP A 261 -19.94 -38.55 -16.01
CA ASP A 261 -19.81 -37.16 -15.58
C ASP A 261 -19.71 -37.04 -14.04
N ALA A 262 -19.54 -35.84 -13.53
CA ALA A 262 -19.43 -35.61 -12.08
C ALA A 262 -20.70 -35.97 -11.32
N TYR A 263 -21.87 -35.82 -11.93
CA TYR A 263 -23.16 -36.19 -11.34
C TYR A 263 -23.29 -37.70 -11.19
N LEU A 264 -22.93 -38.49 -12.21
CA LEU A 264 -22.97 -39.94 -12.16
C LEU A 264 -21.96 -40.49 -11.14
N ILE A 265 -20.77 -39.90 -11.03
CA ILE A 265 -19.79 -40.22 -9.97
C ILE A 265 -20.39 -39.99 -8.59
N ALA A 266 -21.02 -38.84 -8.35
CA ALA A 266 -21.66 -38.53 -7.08
C ALA A 266 -22.77 -39.53 -6.74
N LYS A 267 -23.61 -39.88 -7.72
CA LYS A 267 -24.70 -40.84 -7.56
C LYS A 267 -24.21 -42.26 -7.28
N ALA A 268 -23.15 -42.70 -7.95
CA ALA A 268 -22.54 -44.02 -7.71
C ALA A 268 -21.85 -44.07 -6.33
N ALA A 269 -21.16 -43.01 -5.96
CA ALA A 269 -20.53 -42.87 -4.63
C ALA A 269 -21.58 -42.96 -3.50
N GLY A 270 -22.75 -42.31 -3.67
CA GLY A 270 -23.87 -42.37 -2.73
C GLY A 270 -24.49 -43.79 -2.63
N GLN A 271 -24.27 -44.67 -3.62
CA GLN A 271 -24.62 -46.07 -3.59
C GLN A 271 -23.52 -46.98 -3.02
N ALA A 272 -22.47 -46.39 -2.45
CA ALA A 272 -21.28 -47.07 -1.95
C ALA A 272 -20.60 -47.99 -3.00
N ASP A 273 -20.61 -47.57 -4.28
CA ASP A 273 -20.01 -48.32 -5.38
C ASP A 273 -18.50 -48.51 -5.21
N PRO A 274 -17.98 -49.75 -5.09
CA PRO A 274 -16.57 -50.00 -4.82
C PRO A 274 -15.63 -49.45 -5.89
N PHE A 275 -16.03 -49.46 -7.16
CA PHE A 275 -15.25 -48.89 -8.26
C PHE A 275 -15.09 -47.36 -8.06
N THR A 276 -16.18 -46.68 -7.75
CA THR A 276 -16.19 -45.21 -7.54
C THR A 276 -15.49 -44.81 -6.26
N LEU A 277 -15.69 -45.55 -5.14
CA LEU A 277 -15.01 -45.26 -3.88
C LEU A 277 -13.47 -45.40 -4.00
N ALA A 278 -13.00 -46.44 -4.67
CA ALA A 278 -11.58 -46.64 -4.94
C ALA A 278 -11.01 -45.54 -5.85
N LEU A 279 -11.81 -45.07 -6.83
CA LEU A 279 -11.44 -43.89 -7.66
C LEU A 279 -11.28 -42.62 -6.83
N LEU A 280 -12.27 -42.36 -5.98
CA LEU A 280 -12.21 -41.14 -5.10
C LEU A 280 -11.04 -41.20 -4.14
N GLY A 281 -10.75 -42.39 -3.53
CA GLY A 281 -9.58 -42.59 -2.67
C GLY A 281 -8.26 -42.24 -3.37
N ALA A 282 -8.10 -42.67 -4.63
CA ALA A 282 -6.93 -42.35 -5.43
C ALA A 282 -6.85 -40.85 -5.77
N ALA A 283 -7.99 -40.23 -6.10
CA ALA A 283 -8.06 -38.82 -6.50
C ALA A 283 -7.74 -37.85 -5.34
N VAL A 284 -8.13 -38.19 -4.11
CA VAL A 284 -7.90 -37.29 -2.96
C VAL A 284 -6.52 -37.44 -2.32
N ARG A 285 -5.78 -38.53 -2.59
CA ARG A 285 -4.49 -38.82 -1.95
C ARG A 285 -3.41 -37.71 -2.20
N PRO A 286 -3.22 -37.18 -3.42
CA PRO A 286 -2.30 -36.05 -3.64
C PRO A 286 -2.73 -34.79 -2.90
N LEU A 287 -4.04 -34.53 -2.81
CA LEU A 287 -4.57 -33.39 -2.03
C LEU A 287 -4.28 -33.57 -0.54
N ALA A 288 -4.52 -34.75 0.01
CA ALA A 288 -4.21 -35.07 1.42
C ALA A 288 -2.74 -34.81 1.74
N ALA A 289 -1.81 -35.28 0.90
CA ALA A 289 -0.37 -35.03 1.07
C ALA A 289 -0.06 -33.52 1.06
N ARG A 290 -0.68 -32.75 0.16
CA ARG A 290 -0.48 -31.30 0.11
C ARG A 290 -1.03 -30.59 1.35
N LEU A 291 -2.18 -31.00 1.87
CA LEU A 291 -2.75 -30.43 3.09
C LEU A 291 -1.89 -30.70 4.33
N LEU A 292 -1.34 -31.92 4.44
CA LEU A 292 -0.40 -32.24 5.51
C LEU A 292 0.90 -31.43 5.42
N ALA A 293 1.44 -31.24 4.22
CA ALA A 293 2.61 -30.37 4.01
C ALA A 293 2.32 -28.92 4.46
N LEU A 294 1.16 -28.35 4.06
CA LEU A 294 0.76 -27.01 4.52
C LEU A 294 0.57 -26.94 6.04
N ALA A 295 0.03 -28.00 6.66
CA ALA A 295 -0.10 -28.07 8.11
C ALA A 295 1.26 -28.07 8.80
N ALA A 296 2.24 -28.82 8.28
CA ALA A 296 3.60 -28.88 8.82
C ALA A 296 4.37 -27.58 8.61
N ASP A 297 4.37 -27.04 7.37
CA ASP A 297 5.16 -25.87 7.00
C ASP A 297 4.66 -24.58 7.65
N LEU A 298 3.34 -24.45 7.81
CA LEU A 298 2.70 -23.22 8.26
C LEU A 298 2.04 -23.33 9.64
N GLY A 299 2.10 -24.49 10.28
CA GLY A 299 1.43 -24.73 11.57
C GLY A 299 -0.09 -24.60 11.48
N LEU A 300 -0.70 -24.92 10.35
CA LEU A 300 -2.14 -24.83 10.15
C LEU A 300 -2.87 -25.95 10.90
N ARG A 301 -3.92 -25.57 11.64
CA ARG A 301 -4.79 -26.48 12.39
C ARG A 301 -6.18 -26.64 11.77
N LYS A 302 -6.49 -25.87 10.72
CA LYS A 302 -7.80 -25.89 10.07
C LYS A 302 -7.66 -25.76 8.56
N VAL A 303 -8.40 -26.58 7.83
CA VAL A 303 -8.59 -26.50 6.39
C VAL A 303 -10.08 -26.50 6.10
N VAL A 304 -10.56 -25.44 5.49
CA VAL A 304 -11.95 -25.29 5.08
C VAL A 304 -12.07 -25.76 3.65
N ILE A 305 -12.90 -26.79 3.40
CA ILE A 305 -13.13 -27.34 2.05
C ILE A 305 -14.47 -26.83 1.54
N ILE A 306 -14.43 -26.20 0.36
CA ILE A 306 -15.61 -25.76 -0.39
C ILE A 306 -15.54 -26.27 -1.83
N GLY A 307 -16.59 -26.01 -2.61
CA GLY A 307 -16.62 -26.25 -4.05
C GLY A 307 -17.58 -27.34 -4.49
N GLY A 308 -18.19 -27.10 -5.65
CA GLY A 308 -19.33 -27.84 -6.12
C GLY A 308 -19.07 -29.35 -6.39
N PHE A 309 -17.80 -29.73 -6.69
CA PHE A 309 -17.52 -31.18 -6.88
C PHE A 309 -17.45 -31.91 -5.53
N ALA A 310 -16.68 -31.39 -4.57
CA ALA A 310 -16.57 -32.04 -3.26
C ALA A 310 -17.90 -32.12 -2.54
N HIS A 311 -18.67 -31.03 -2.51
CA HIS A 311 -20.02 -31.02 -1.91
C HIS A 311 -21.04 -31.81 -2.71
N GLY A 312 -20.94 -31.85 -4.05
CA GLY A 312 -21.82 -32.62 -4.89
C GLY A 312 -21.67 -34.17 -4.72
N VAL A 313 -20.44 -34.62 -4.47
CA VAL A 313 -20.19 -36.03 -4.10
C VAL A 313 -20.54 -36.27 -2.63
N GLY A 314 -20.32 -35.28 -1.78
CA GLY A 314 -20.69 -35.27 -0.37
C GLY A 314 -19.82 -36.18 0.52
N GLU A 315 -20.43 -36.80 1.53
CA GLU A 315 -19.73 -37.57 2.56
C GLU A 315 -18.79 -38.66 2.05
N PRO A 316 -19.05 -39.38 0.94
CA PRO A 316 -18.10 -40.33 0.39
C PRO A 316 -16.74 -39.70 0.01
N TRP A 317 -16.75 -38.48 -0.54
CA TRP A 317 -15.54 -37.76 -0.89
C TRP A 317 -14.79 -37.27 0.38
N PHE A 318 -15.52 -36.73 1.35
CA PHE A 318 -14.91 -36.26 2.59
C PHE A 318 -14.35 -37.40 3.43
N THR A 319 -15.03 -38.55 3.47
CA THR A 319 -14.54 -39.77 4.12
C THR A 319 -13.24 -40.26 3.45
N ALA A 320 -13.21 -40.30 2.10
CA ALA A 320 -12.00 -40.68 1.38
C ALA A 320 -10.82 -39.72 1.71
N LEU A 321 -11.08 -38.43 1.79
CA LEU A 321 -10.04 -37.45 2.13
C LEU A 321 -9.56 -37.58 3.59
N ARG A 322 -10.47 -37.77 4.55
CA ARG A 322 -10.08 -38.00 5.97
C ARG A 322 -9.25 -39.27 6.11
N THR A 323 -9.65 -40.37 5.43
CA THR A 323 -8.89 -41.63 5.42
C THR A 323 -7.49 -41.40 4.85
N ALA A 324 -7.36 -40.75 3.69
CA ALA A 324 -6.08 -40.48 3.08
C ALA A 324 -5.16 -39.59 3.95
N ILE A 325 -5.73 -38.60 4.64
CA ILE A 325 -4.97 -37.77 5.62
C ILE A 325 -4.47 -38.64 6.78
N GLY A 326 -5.34 -39.45 7.35
CA GLY A 326 -4.97 -40.38 8.44
C GLY A 326 -3.86 -41.32 8.07
N ASP A 327 -4.00 -42.01 6.93
CA ASP A 327 -3.00 -42.96 6.45
C ASP A 327 -1.64 -42.31 6.21
N LEU A 328 -1.62 -41.17 5.50
CA LEU A 328 -0.37 -40.44 5.20
C LEU A 328 0.27 -39.83 6.46
N ALA A 329 -0.51 -39.38 7.43
CA ALA A 329 0.01 -38.83 8.67
C ALA A 329 0.68 -39.93 9.53
N ILE A 330 0.11 -41.11 9.57
CA ILE A 330 0.67 -42.28 10.29
C ILE A 330 1.96 -42.75 9.62
N ASP A 331 1.94 -42.93 8.30
CA ASP A 331 3.09 -43.37 7.52
C ASP A 331 4.30 -42.43 7.64
N ALA A 332 4.06 -41.14 7.69
CA ALA A 332 5.13 -40.14 7.77
C ALA A 332 5.77 -40.03 9.17
N GLY A 333 5.10 -40.50 10.22
CA GLY A 333 5.60 -40.40 11.61
C GLY A 333 5.75 -38.97 12.19
N TRP A 334 5.57 -37.95 11.39
CA TRP A 334 5.77 -36.54 11.71
C TRP A 334 4.67 -35.95 12.60
N PHE A 335 3.50 -36.56 12.57
CA PHE A 335 2.33 -36.11 13.32
C PHE A 335 2.05 -36.97 14.58
N SER A 336 3.07 -37.69 15.06
CA SER A 336 2.95 -38.56 16.24
C SER A 336 2.46 -37.84 17.52
N GLY A 337 2.62 -36.51 17.58
CA GLY A 337 2.10 -35.69 18.68
C GLY A 337 0.68 -35.17 18.49
N TRP A 338 0.03 -35.46 17.36
CA TRP A 338 -1.37 -35.10 17.11
C TRP A 338 -2.29 -36.16 17.71
N ALA A 339 -3.25 -35.73 18.53
CA ALA A 339 -4.32 -36.62 18.98
C ALA A 339 -5.35 -36.82 17.86
N ALA A 340 -6.14 -37.89 17.92
CA ALA A 340 -7.25 -38.14 16.98
C ALA A 340 -8.21 -36.94 16.87
N ALA A 341 -8.40 -36.18 17.94
CA ALA A 341 -9.21 -34.98 17.98
C ALA A 341 -8.63 -33.82 17.10
N ASP A 342 -7.29 -33.75 16.96
CA ASP A 342 -6.65 -32.74 16.10
C ASP A 342 -6.97 -32.97 14.62
N PHE A 343 -7.06 -34.23 14.20
CA PHE A 343 -7.45 -34.60 12.85
C PHE A 343 -8.96 -34.46 12.64
N ALA A 344 -9.79 -34.72 13.65
CA ALA A 344 -11.24 -34.52 13.57
C ALA A 344 -11.61 -33.04 13.34
N GLY A 345 -10.88 -32.12 13.96
CA GLY A 345 -11.07 -30.67 13.80
C GLY A 345 -10.28 -30.05 12.63
N PHE A 346 -9.41 -30.83 11.95
CA PHE A 346 -8.56 -30.31 10.90
C PHE A 346 -9.34 -29.94 9.63
N LEU A 347 -10.27 -30.81 9.19
CA LEU A 347 -11.15 -30.52 8.05
C LEU A 347 -12.45 -29.90 8.53
N VAL A 348 -12.70 -28.69 8.07
CA VAL A 348 -13.97 -27.98 8.26
C VAL A 348 -14.74 -28.02 6.94
N ILE A 349 -15.95 -28.56 7.00
CA ILE A 349 -16.84 -28.71 5.86
C ILE A 349 -18.05 -27.80 6.16
N PRO A 350 -18.04 -26.56 5.65
CA PRO A 350 -19.18 -25.68 5.85
C PRO A 350 -20.36 -26.13 5.01
N ASP A 351 -21.56 -25.78 5.45
CA ASP A 351 -22.76 -25.90 4.63
C ASP A 351 -22.70 -24.81 3.54
N ASP A 352 -22.22 -25.18 2.35
CA ASP A 352 -21.93 -24.23 1.27
C ASP A 352 -23.22 -23.89 0.52
N SER A 353 -23.80 -22.74 0.85
CA SER A 353 -24.98 -22.20 0.14
C SER A 353 -24.67 -21.59 -1.23
N GLY A 354 -23.41 -21.62 -1.70
CA GLY A 354 -22.97 -20.97 -2.94
C GLY A 354 -22.86 -19.43 -2.84
N THR A 355 -23.13 -18.85 -1.69
CA THR A 355 -23.03 -17.38 -1.46
C THR A 355 -21.70 -16.95 -0.85
N GLY A 356 -20.76 -17.89 -0.64
CA GLY A 356 -19.47 -17.63 -0.01
C GLY A 356 -18.69 -16.46 -0.61
N PRO A 357 -18.48 -16.39 -1.94
CA PRO A 357 -17.71 -15.30 -2.55
C PRO A 357 -18.37 -13.93 -2.37
N ILE A 358 -19.67 -13.77 -2.62
CA ILE A 358 -20.37 -12.49 -2.50
C ILE A 358 -20.46 -12.03 -1.04
N ALA A 359 -20.75 -12.94 -0.10
CA ALA A 359 -20.80 -12.65 1.32
C ALA A 359 -19.40 -12.31 1.87
N GLY A 360 -18.38 -13.04 1.42
CA GLY A 360 -16.99 -12.76 1.75
C GLY A 360 -16.51 -11.43 1.18
N MET A 361 -16.96 -11.08 -0.02
CA MET A 361 -16.66 -9.76 -0.59
C MET A 361 -17.28 -8.62 0.22
N ALA A 362 -18.48 -8.80 0.77
CA ALA A 362 -19.10 -7.85 1.70
C ALA A 362 -18.23 -7.67 2.97
N ALA A 363 -17.79 -8.80 3.55
CA ALA A 363 -16.91 -8.80 4.71
C ALA A 363 -15.57 -8.14 4.43
N TYR A 364 -14.94 -8.44 3.28
CA TYR A 364 -13.69 -7.81 2.84
C TYR A 364 -13.85 -6.31 2.66
N ALA A 365 -14.83 -5.88 1.88
CA ALA A 365 -15.07 -4.46 1.62
C ALA A 365 -15.30 -3.67 2.92
N HIS A 366 -15.99 -4.26 3.89
CA HIS A 366 -16.16 -3.67 5.22
C HIS A 366 -14.83 -3.61 5.99
N ALA A 367 -14.08 -4.71 5.99
CA ALA A 367 -12.81 -4.81 6.72
C ALA A 367 -11.75 -3.86 6.15
N VAL A 368 -11.61 -3.77 4.81
CA VAL A 368 -10.64 -2.90 4.15
C VAL A 368 -11.01 -1.43 4.32
N ARG A 369 -12.29 -1.08 4.27
CA ARG A 369 -12.77 0.27 4.51
C ARG A 369 -12.69 0.71 5.95
N GLY A 370 -12.83 -0.22 6.86
CA GLY A 370 -12.58 -0.01 8.28
C GLY A 370 -11.10 -0.03 8.67
N ARG A 371 -10.19 -0.18 7.72
CA ARG A 371 -8.75 -0.20 7.95
C ARG A 371 -8.06 0.96 7.25
N VAL A 372 -6.94 1.38 7.83
CA VAL A 372 -6.10 2.48 7.35
C VAL A 372 -4.64 2.07 7.41
N ARG A 373 -3.81 2.65 6.54
CA ARG A 373 -2.37 2.39 6.54
C ARG A 373 -1.67 3.36 7.46
N GLU A 374 -0.61 2.88 8.10
CA GLU A 374 0.35 3.71 8.83
C GLU A 374 1.77 3.18 8.66
N ALA A 375 2.74 4.07 8.57
CA ALA A 375 4.14 3.72 8.57
C ALA A 375 4.67 3.79 10.00
N VAL A 376 5.23 2.70 10.48
CA VAL A 376 5.78 2.59 11.83
C VAL A 376 7.27 2.30 11.78
N LYS A 377 8.00 2.82 12.77
CA LYS A 377 9.36 2.39 13.07
C LYS A 377 9.30 1.32 14.15
N PRO A 378 9.50 0.03 13.81
CA PRO A 378 9.52 -1.02 14.83
C PRO A 378 10.64 -0.80 15.83
N VAL A 379 10.42 -1.22 17.08
CA VAL A 379 11.42 -1.10 18.16
C VAL A 379 12.72 -1.81 17.75
N GLY A 380 13.86 -1.15 17.94
CA GLY A 380 15.17 -1.69 17.60
C GLY A 380 15.51 -1.75 16.11
N GLN A 381 14.62 -1.30 15.23
CA GLN A 381 14.88 -1.26 13.79
C GLN A 381 15.16 0.16 13.28
N SER A 382 15.99 0.25 12.24
CA SER A 382 16.31 1.51 11.52
C SER A 382 15.53 1.64 10.19
N ARG A 383 14.48 0.87 10.02
CA ARG A 383 13.61 0.91 8.82
C ARG A 383 12.16 1.10 9.22
N LEU A 384 11.41 1.75 8.34
CA LEU A 384 9.96 1.82 8.45
C LEU A 384 9.32 0.53 7.91
N ALA A 385 8.13 0.23 8.43
CA ALA A 385 7.23 -0.78 7.88
C ALA A 385 5.85 -0.16 7.74
N VAL A 386 5.19 -0.38 6.61
CA VAL A 386 3.79 0.01 6.42
C VAL A 386 2.91 -1.13 6.89
N ARG A 387 1.99 -0.84 7.77
CA ARG A 387 1.01 -1.81 8.27
C ARG A 387 -0.41 -1.29 8.11
N SER A 388 -1.36 -2.20 8.03
CA SER A 388 -2.78 -1.92 8.00
C SER A 388 -3.34 -2.09 9.42
N VAL A 389 -4.02 -1.06 9.93
CA VAL A 389 -4.60 -1.04 11.27
C VAL A 389 -6.09 -0.72 11.20
N PRO A 390 -6.90 -1.07 12.22
CA PRO A 390 -8.29 -0.61 12.30
C PRO A 390 -8.35 0.92 12.23
N ARG A 391 -9.34 1.44 11.48
CA ARG A 391 -9.60 2.87 11.47
C ARG A 391 -10.00 3.33 12.88
N PRO A 392 -9.42 4.42 13.40
CA PRO A 392 -9.79 4.93 14.70
C PRO A 392 -11.26 5.39 14.72
N VAL A 393 -11.93 5.13 15.83
CA VAL A 393 -13.29 5.63 16.12
C VAL A 393 -13.16 7.05 16.66
N CYS A 394 -13.89 7.99 16.06
CA CYS A 394 -13.91 9.38 16.50
C CYS A 394 -14.64 9.51 17.85
N GLY A 395 -13.92 9.93 18.87
CA GLY A 395 -14.47 10.20 20.18
C GLY A 395 -15.20 11.55 20.26
N ARG A 396 -15.90 11.80 21.39
CA ARG A 396 -16.71 13.01 21.62
C ARG A 396 -15.90 14.31 21.49
N GLU A 397 -14.64 14.33 21.95
CA GLU A 397 -13.71 15.46 21.94
C GLU A 397 -12.60 15.30 20.91
N GLN A 398 -12.83 14.46 19.92
CA GLN A 398 -11.84 14.13 18.88
C GLN A 398 -12.33 14.53 17.49
N PHE A 399 -11.39 14.69 16.59
CA PHE A 399 -11.64 14.82 15.15
C PHE A 399 -10.70 13.90 14.38
N VAL A 400 -11.13 13.46 13.21
CA VAL A 400 -10.35 12.61 12.33
C VAL A 400 -10.02 13.37 11.06
N VAL A 401 -8.74 13.46 10.73
CA VAL A 401 -8.23 14.04 9.50
C VAL A 401 -7.84 12.92 8.56
N ARG A 402 -8.41 12.88 7.37
CA ARG A 402 -7.87 12.11 6.26
C ARG A 402 -6.65 12.87 5.75
N VAL A 403 -5.47 12.30 5.91
CA VAL A 403 -4.22 12.89 5.43
C VAL A 403 -4.20 12.77 3.90
N ALA A 404 -4.05 13.89 3.22
CA ALA A 404 -3.90 13.93 1.77
C ALA A 404 -2.43 13.81 1.38
N PHE A 405 -1.61 14.64 2.00
CA PHE A 405 -0.18 14.71 1.76
C PHE A 405 0.58 14.75 3.08
N ALA A 406 1.74 14.08 3.11
CA ALA A 406 2.71 14.20 4.18
C ALA A 406 4.11 14.49 3.60
N GLY A 407 4.92 15.24 4.34
CA GLY A 407 6.27 15.62 3.92
C GLY A 407 7.35 14.83 4.65
N ILE A 408 8.37 14.38 3.92
CA ILE A 408 9.55 13.78 4.54
C ILE A 408 10.55 14.87 4.88
N CYS A 409 10.87 15.01 6.16
CA CYS A 409 11.82 15.99 6.69
C CYS A 409 13.17 15.33 7.03
N ALA A 410 14.21 16.15 7.15
CA ALA A 410 15.52 15.70 7.66
C ALA A 410 15.44 15.08 9.07
N THR A 411 14.47 15.49 9.86
CA THR A 411 14.22 14.96 11.20
C THR A 411 13.74 13.51 11.16
N ASP A 412 12.86 13.17 10.20
CA ASP A 412 12.40 11.77 10.01
C ASP A 412 13.58 10.87 9.66
N LEU A 413 14.53 11.37 8.83
CA LEU A 413 15.75 10.64 8.50
C LEU A 413 16.69 10.47 9.71
N GLN A 414 16.70 11.43 10.66
CA GLN A 414 17.43 11.29 11.92
C GLN A 414 16.81 10.24 12.84
N ILE A 415 15.47 10.17 12.88
CA ILE A 415 14.73 9.14 13.60
C ILE A 415 15.09 7.75 13.05
N LEU A 416 15.10 7.60 11.74
CA LEU A 416 15.44 6.33 11.07
C LEU A 416 16.89 5.91 11.31
N SER A 417 17.81 6.88 11.34
CA SER A 417 19.22 6.61 11.63
C SER A 417 19.53 6.41 13.12
N GLY A 418 18.50 6.40 13.98
CA GLY A 418 18.67 6.25 15.43
C GLY A 418 19.27 7.45 16.15
N LYS A 419 19.46 8.58 15.47
CA LYS A 419 19.97 9.82 16.04
C LYS A 419 18.93 10.59 16.86
N ARG A 420 17.65 10.21 16.71
CA ARG A 420 16.50 10.71 17.48
C ARG A 420 15.57 9.58 17.86
N GLY A 421 14.96 9.68 19.05
CA GLY A 421 13.86 8.82 19.45
C GLY A 421 12.61 9.11 18.62
N CYS A 422 11.73 8.12 18.54
CA CYS A 422 10.37 8.22 18.07
C CYS A 422 9.54 7.19 18.82
N GLU A 423 8.99 7.62 19.93
CA GLU A 423 8.04 6.85 20.72
C GLU A 423 6.69 7.59 20.68
N PRO A 424 5.63 6.97 20.18
CA PRO A 424 5.35 5.54 20.01
C PRO A 424 5.55 4.97 18.58
N GLY A 425 6.53 5.40 17.82
CA GLY A 425 6.98 4.71 16.62
C GLY A 425 6.34 5.12 15.29
N ILE A 426 5.42 6.09 15.24
CA ILE A 426 4.86 6.64 13.99
C ILE A 426 5.50 8.00 13.71
N PRO A 427 6.41 8.13 12.74
CA PRO A 427 7.03 9.41 12.41
C PRO A 427 6.14 10.27 11.51
N GLY A 428 6.71 11.43 11.10
CA GLY A 428 6.04 12.41 10.25
C GLY A 428 5.35 13.50 11.06
N HIS A 429 5.62 14.76 10.69
CA HIS A 429 5.11 15.92 11.42
C HIS A 429 4.65 17.07 10.49
N GLU A 430 4.71 16.84 9.20
CA GLU A 430 4.25 17.77 8.18
C GLU A 430 3.14 17.12 7.38
N CYS A 431 1.93 17.67 7.43
CA CYS A 431 0.81 17.15 6.65
C CYS A 431 -0.18 18.21 6.24
N VAL A 432 -0.96 17.86 5.23
CA VAL A 432 -2.20 18.52 4.82
C VAL A 432 -3.26 17.47 4.71
N GLY A 433 -4.43 17.73 5.25
CA GLY A 433 -5.54 16.79 5.19
C GLY A 433 -6.90 17.48 5.34
N ARG A 434 -7.95 16.68 5.20
CA ARG A 434 -9.33 17.10 5.37
C ARG A 434 -9.94 16.46 6.61
N VAL A 435 -10.63 17.23 7.41
CA VAL A 435 -11.44 16.72 8.52
C VAL A 435 -12.60 15.90 7.95
N VAL A 436 -12.67 14.64 8.30
CA VAL A 436 -13.70 13.69 7.82
C VAL A 436 -14.70 13.30 8.92
N GLU A 437 -14.32 13.47 10.18
CA GLU A 437 -15.19 13.28 11.35
C GLU A 437 -14.84 14.31 12.42
N ALA A 438 -15.84 14.79 13.15
CA ALA A 438 -15.66 15.67 14.30
C ALA A 438 -16.67 15.31 15.38
N GLY A 439 -16.19 15.12 16.61
CA GLY A 439 -17.02 14.83 17.75
C GLY A 439 -17.87 16.04 18.16
N PRO A 440 -19.03 15.82 18.82
CA PRO A 440 -19.97 16.88 19.10
C PRO A 440 -19.45 17.97 20.05
N ALA A 441 -18.44 17.68 20.88
CA ALA A 441 -17.81 18.69 21.74
C ALA A 441 -16.96 19.71 20.98
N LEU A 442 -16.65 19.46 19.71
CA LEU A 442 -15.84 20.33 18.86
C LEU A 442 -16.67 21.26 17.96
N ALA A 443 -17.99 21.32 18.16
CA ALA A 443 -18.89 22.18 17.38
C ALA A 443 -18.41 23.64 17.42
N GLY A 444 -18.28 24.25 16.23
CA GLY A 444 -17.76 25.63 16.07
C GLY A 444 -16.23 25.78 16.17
N LEU A 445 -15.49 24.75 16.62
CA LEU A 445 -14.04 24.75 16.68
C LEU A 445 -13.39 24.12 15.46
N VAL A 446 -13.94 23.01 14.98
CA VAL A 446 -13.52 22.32 13.73
C VAL A 446 -14.74 21.69 13.10
N SER A 447 -14.79 21.68 11.76
CA SER A 447 -15.94 21.17 11.01
C SER A 447 -15.49 20.10 10.01
N VAL A 448 -16.37 19.13 9.76
CA VAL A 448 -16.17 18.18 8.66
C VAL A 448 -16.09 18.97 7.34
N GLY A 449 -15.06 18.67 6.55
CA GLY A 449 -14.74 19.41 5.33
C GLY A 449 -13.59 20.42 5.49
N ASP A 450 -13.28 20.89 6.71
CA ASP A 450 -12.14 21.80 6.92
C ASP A 450 -10.84 21.19 6.38
N VAL A 451 -10.10 21.96 5.60
CA VAL A 451 -8.72 21.63 5.21
C VAL A 451 -7.79 22.13 6.29
N VAL A 452 -6.92 21.26 6.79
CA VAL A 452 -6.04 21.55 7.91
C VAL A 452 -4.58 21.10 7.66
N GLY A 453 -3.66 21.89 8.16
CA GLY A 453 -2.28 21.52 8.44
C GLY A 453 -2.05 21.45 9.94
N LEU A 454 -0.94 20.85 10.37
CA LEU A 454 -0.61 20.71 11.78
C LEU A 454 0.65 21.48 12.13
N ASN A 455 0.64 22.16 13.28
CA ASN A 455 1.84 22.61 13.96
C ASN A 455 2.31 21.50 14.90
N PRO A 456 3.44 20.85 14.64
CA PRO A 456 3.91 19.75 15.47
C PRO A 456 4.38 20.20 16.86
N ASN A 457 4.68 21.50 17.04
CA ASN A 457 5.28 22.00 18.27
C ASN A 457 4.22 22.37 19.29
N ARG A 458 4.41 21.96 20.53
CA ARG A 458 3.64 22.48 21.65
C ARG A 458 4.16 23.89 22.04
N PRO A 459 3.26 24.84 22.32
CA PRO A 459 3.68 26.18 22.76
C PRO A 459 4.43 26.18 24.09
N ASP A 460 4.06 25.28 24.98
CA ASP A 460 4.44 25.28 26.39
C ASP A 460 5.42 24.16 26.77
N ASP A 461 5.75 23.27 25.85
CA ASP A 461 6.59 22.10 26.13
C ASP A 461 7.53 21.81 24.96
N GLU A 462 8.83 21.72 25.22
CA GLU A 462 9.83 21.31 24.24
C GLU A 462 9.75 19.81 23.90
N HIS A 463 9.09 19.02 24.74
CA HIS A 463 8.72 17.63 24.56
C HIS A 463 7.27 17.54 24.07
N GLY A 464 6.81 16.40 23.62
CA GLY A 464 5.44 16.22 23.14
C GLY A 464 5.20 16.72 21.71
N LYS A 465 6.18 16.53 20.81
CA LYS A 465 6.08 16.88 19.39
C LYS A 465 5.46 15.75 18.58
N LEU A 466 4.52 16.11 17.72
CA LEU A 466 3.96 15.16 16.74
C LEU A 466 5.07 14.57 15.87
N GLY A 467 5.02 13.25 15.65
CA GLY A 467 6.03 12.52 14.90
C GLY A 467 7.35 12.26 15.62
N HIS A 468 7.44 12.65 16.88
CA HIS A 468 8.60 12.41 17.77
C HIS A 468 8.16 11.74 19.07
N ASP A 469 7.60 12.50 19.97
CA ASP A 469 7.16 12.04 21.29
C ASP A 469 5.69 11.59 21.25
N GLU A 470 4.93 12.09 20.29
CA GLU A 470 3.56 11.72 19.99
C GLU A 470 3.44 11.10 18.58
N PRO A 471 2.42 10.23 18.34
CA PRO A 471 2.21 9.64 17.02
C PRO A 471 2.12 10.69 15.91
N GLY A 472 2.90 10.50 14.84
CA GLY A 472 2.96 11.41 13.71
C GLY A 472 1.90 11.15 12.63
N VAL A 473 2.19 11.67 11.44
CA VAL A 473 1.22 11.78 10.34
C VAL A 473 1.51 10.87 9.13
N PHE A 474 2.50 9.98 9.19
CA PHE A 474 2.71 9.00 8.11
C PHE A 474 1.66 7.90 8.17
N ARG A 475 0.40 8.27 7.98
CA ARG A 475 -0.77 7.40 8.02
C ARG A 475 -1.95 7.98 7.22
N ASP A 476 -2.84 7.13 6.75
CA ASP A 476 -4.01 7.55 5.98
C ASP A 476 -4.94 8.48 6.76
N VAL A 477 -5.07 8.26 8.07
CA VAL A 477 -5.89 9.11 8.96
C VAL A 477 -5.15 9.46 10.24
N PHE A 478 -5.30 10.70 10.66
CA PHE A 478 -4.79 11.24 11.91
C PHE A 478 -5.95 11.59 12.84
N THR A 479 -5.89 11.20 14.10
CA THR A 479 -6.87 11.58 15.11
C THR A 479 -6.27 12.66 16.00
N GLY A 480 -6.92 13.81 16.02
CA GLY A 480 -6.62 14.90 16.94
C GLY A 480 -7.72 15.06 18.00
N ASP A 481 -7.47 15.89 18.99
CA ASP A 481 -8.35 16.17 20.09
C ASP A 481 -8.54 17.67 20.37
N LEU A 482 -9.42 17.97 21.33
CA LEU A 482 -9.66 19.33 21.81
C LEU A 482 -8.36 20.02 22.29
N GLY A 483 -7.42 19.26 22.86
CA GLY A 483 -6.15 19.78 23.33
C GLY A 483 -5.26 20.31 22.18
N LEU A 484 -5.21 19.61 21.05
CA LEU A 484 -4.50 20.11 19.85
C LEU A 484 -5.09 21.44 19.34
N ILE A 485 -6.42 21.57 19.36
CA ILE A 485 -7.10 22.79 18.92
C ILE A 485 -6.82 23.92 19.91
N ALA A 486 -6.96 23.66 21.21
CA ALA A 486 -6.73 24.67 22.25
C ALA A 486 -5.29 25.20 22.28
N ARG A 487 -4.31 24.37 21.95
CA ARG A 487 -2.91 24.75 21.83
C ARG A 487 -2.58 25.46 20.51
N GLY A 488 -3.54 25.64 19.60
CA GLY A 488 -3.33 26.26 18.29
C GLY A 488 -2.44 25.42 17.35
N GLN A 489 -2.44 24.10 17.53
CA GLN A 489 -1.69 23.17 16.69
C GLN A 489 -2.43 22.80 15.39
N VAL A 490 -3.73 23.08 15.29
CA VAL A 490 -4.53 22.88 14.09
C VAL A 490 -4.61 24.20 13.32
N ILE A 491 -4.14 24.20 12.08
CA ILE A 491 -4.09 25.36 11.19
C ILE A 491 -5.08 25.16 10.06
N ARG A 492 -6.13 25.98 9.98
CA ARG A 492 -7.06 25.95 8.84
C ARG A 492 -6.40 26.53 7.60
N LEU A 493 -6.59 25.87 6.48
CA LEU A 493 -5.96 26.19 5.20
C LEU A 493 -7.02 26.43 4.13
N PRO A 494 -6.74 27.30 3.14
CA PRO A 494 -7.55 27.41 1.94
C PRO A 494 -7.55 26.07 1.15
N GLU A 495 -8.64 25.80 0.43
CA GLU A 495 -8.77 24.60 -0.39
C GLU A 495 -7.85 24.57 -1.61
N ALA A 496 -7.41 25.71 -2.10
CA ALA A 496 -6.50 25.81 -3.24
C ALA A 496 -5.06 25.50 -2.85
N GLY A 497 -4.31 24.82 -3.71
CA GLY A 497 -2.87 24.63 -3.55
C GLY A 497 -2.47 23.58 -2.50
N LEU A 498 -3.25 22.52 -2.31
CA LEU A 498 -3.06 21.53 -1.23
C LEU A 498 -1.65 20.96 -1.14
N SER A 499 -0.99 20.66 -2.26
CA SER A 499 0.38 20.12 -2.26
C SER A 499 1.41 21.15 -1.78
N GLU A 500 1.12 22.43 -1.93
CA GLU A 500 2.01 23.54 -1.52
C GLU A 500 2.00 23.70 0.01
N TRP A 501 0.85 23.44 0.66
CA TRP A 501 0.71 23.54 2.11
C TRP A 501 1.57 22.55 2.90
N ILE A 502 2.13 21.53 2.23
CA ILE A 502 3.04 20.58 2.87
C ILE A 502 4.34 21.22 3.35
N LEU A 503 4.67 22.41 2.85
CA LEU A 503 5.84 23.18 3.27
C LEU A 503 5.53 24.20 4.37
N LEU A 504 4.27 24.30 4.82
CA LEU A 504 3.79 25.29 5.78
C LEU A 504 4.57 25.26 7.11
N GLU A 505 4.84 24.06 7.63
CA GLU A 505 5.59 23.91 8.90
C GLU A 505 6.99 24.49 8.77
N MET A 506 7.71 24.11 7.72
CA MET A 506 9.06 24.61 7.49
C MET A 506 9.06 26.09 7.16
N LEU A 507 8.09 26.58 6.39
CA LEU A 507 7.95 28.00 6.07
C LEU A 507 7.65 28.86 7.31
N ALA A 508 6.82 28.35 8.23
CA ALA A 508 6.59 29.04 9.51
C ALA A 508 7.89 29.21 10.33
N GLY A 509 8.73 28.15 10.32
CA GLY A 509 10.07 28.25 10.90
C GLY A 509 10.95 29.28 10.20
N VAL A 510 10.90 29.38 8.87
CA VAL A 510 11.64 30.40 8.07
C VAL A 510 11.15 31.81 8.35
N VAL A 511 9.83 32.02 8.38
CA VAL A 511 9.23 33.34 8.73
C VAL A 511 9.68 33.76 10.08
N ARG A 512 9.65 32.89 11.07
CA ARG A 512 10.16 33.18 12.41
C ARG A 512 11.64 33.55 12.40
N ALA A 513 12.46 32.79 11.69
CA ALA A 513 13.89 33.03 11.58
C ALA A 513 14.20 34.41 10.97
N GLN A 514 13.49 34.80 9.91
CA GLN A 514 13.68 36.10 9.26
C GLN A 514 13.26 37.27 10.17
N ARG A 515 12.22 37.11 11.00
CA ARG A 515 11.88 38.10 12.03
C ARG A 515 13.02 38.33 13.04
N PHE A 516 13.81 37.29 13.36
CA PHE A 516 15.00 37.46 14.20
C PHE A 516 16.14 38.21 13.51
N LEU A 517 16.19 38.24 12.17
CA LEU A 517 17.18 39.02 11.41
C LEU A 517 16.81 40.50 11.32
N GLY A 518 15.55 40.87 11.61
CA GLY A 518 15.03 42.22 11.48
C GLY A 518 14.51 42.50 10.06
N ASP A 519 14.34 43.78 9.74
CA ASP A 519 13.92 44.23 8.42
C ASP A 519 15.02 43.91 7.38
N LEU A 520 14.63 43.19 6.32
CA LEU A 520 15.49 42.79 5.21
C LEU A 520 15.33 43.67 3.97
N THR A 521 14.45 44.66 3.99
CA THR A 521 14.17 45.52 2.83
C THR A 521 15.45 46.22 2.35
N GLY A 522 15.81 45.99 1.09
CA GLY A 522 17.04 46.51 0.46
C GLY A 522 18.35 45.93 0.98
N ARG A 523 18.35 45.05 2.01
CA ARG A 523 19.55 44.48 2.63
C ARG A 523 20.03 43.24 1.92
N SER A 524 21.29 42.90 2.12
CA SER A 524 21.91 41.68 1.57
C SER A 524 21.79 40.51 2.56
N LEU A 525 21.31 39.35 2.07
CA LEU A 525 21.17 38.12 2.85
C LEU A 525 22.04 37.01 2.26
N LEU A 526 22.90 36.39 3.09
CA LEU A 526 23.66 35.21 2.75
C LEU A 526 23.02 33.99 3.36
N ILE A 527 22.61 32.99 2.51
CA ILE A 527 22.05 31.73 2.94
C ILE A 527 23.07 30.63 2.73
N VAL A 528 23.46 29.92 3.80
CA VAL A 528 24.37 28.78 3.73
C VAL A 528 23.58 27.50 3.81
N GLY A 529 23.52 26.77 2.67
CA GLY A 529 22.77 25.57 2.47
C GLY A 529 21.69 25.71 1.39
N ALA A 530 21.81 24.95 0.29
CA ALA A 530 20.88 24.95 -0.84
C ALA A 530 19.85 23.79 -0.73
N GLY A 531 19.46 23.38 0.48
CA GLY A 531 18.37 22.47 0.76
C GLY A 531 17.01 23.17 0.68
N VAL A 532 15.92 22.43 1.04
CA VAL A 532 14.55 22.99 1.07
C VAL A 532 14.46 24.22 1.95
N ALA A 533 14.97 24.15 3.17
CA ALA A 533 14.97 25.28 4.10
C ALA A 533 15.70 26.50 3.54
N GLY A 534 16.89 26.30 2.93
CA GLY A 534 17.62 27.40 2.29
C GLY A 534 16.85 28.05 1.14
N MET A 535 16.17 27.24 0.33
CA MET A 535 15.35 27.76 -0.77
C MET A 535 14.09 28.49 -0.26
N LEU A 536 13.46 28.00 0.81
CA LEU A 536 12.37 28.73 1.47
C LEU A 536 12.85 30.08 2.03
N HIS A 537 14.06 30.15 2.56
CA HIS A 537 14.66 31.46 2.97
C HIS A 537 14.87 32.40 1.78
N VAL A 538 15.26 31.87 0.60
CA VAL A 538 15.39 32.69 -0.63
C VAL A 538 14.04 33.27 -1.01
N LEU A 539 13.01 32.45 -1.11
CA LEU A 539 11.66 32.87 -1.51
C LEU A 539 11.07 33.88 -0.51
N ALA A 540 11.17 33.59 0.79
CA ALA A 540 10.66 34.46 1.84
C ALA A 540 11.43 35.79 1.90
N ALA A 541 12.76 35.78 1.70
CA ALA A 541 13.55 37.01 1.66
C ALA A 541 13.21 37.90 0.47
N GLY A 542 12.97 37.30 -0.69
CA GLY A 542 12.48 38.02 -1.87
C GLY A 542 11.12 38.68 -1.62
N ALA A 543 10.18 37.94 -1.04
CA ALA A 543 8.87 38.49 -0.65
C ALA A 543 8.96 39.58 0.42
N ASN A 544 9.97 39.56 1.31
CA ASN A 544 10.26 40.55 2.30
C ASN A 544 11.15 41.70 1.78
N GLY A 545 11.33 41.83 0.46
CA GLY A 545 12.03 42.96 -0.17
C GLY A 545 13.53 42.96 0.00
N ALA A 546 14.20 41.85 0.27
CA ALA A 546 15.66 41.76 0.34
C ALA A 546 16.31 42.25 -0.97
N GLY A 547 17.34 43.06 -0.87
CA GLY A 547 18.00 43.65 -2.04
C GLY A 547 18.87 42.63 -2.80
N VAL A 548 19.70 41.89 -2.09
CA VAL A 548 20.56 40.85 -2.64
C VAL A 548 20.45 39.57 -1.80
N VAL A 549 20.05 38.46 -2.42
CA VAL A 549 20.04 37.14 -1.77
C VAL A 549 21.11 36.25 -2.40
N LEU A 550 22.10 35.86 -1.61
CA LEU A 550 23.20 34.99 -2.02
C LEU A 550 23.02 33.61 -1.40
N VAL A 551 23.29 32.56 -2.17
CA VAL A 551 23.20 31.17 -1.69
C VAL A 551 24.54 30.47 -1.80
N ALA A 552 25.08 29.99 -0.70
CA ALA A 552 26.31 29.18 -0.66
C ALA A 552 26.03 27.72 -0.34
N ASN A 553 26.67 26.77 -1.08
CA ASN A 553 26.56 25.34 -0.81
C ASN A 553 27.86 24.62 -1.18
N ARG A 554 28.18 23.50 -0.46
CA ARG A 554 29.38 22.68 -0.77
C ARG A 554 29.24 21.98 -2.12
N GLY A 555 28.12 21.30 -2.34
CA GLY A 555 27.85 20.52 -3.54
C GLY A 555 27.28 21.37 -4.68
N ARG A 556 27.88 21.28 -5.86
CA ARG A 556 27.43 21.96 -7.07
C ARG A 556 26.03 21.52 -7.52
N PRO A 557 25.65 20.21 -7.49
CA PRO A 557 24.36 19.74 -8.03
C PRO A 557 23.14 20.48 -7.47
N ARG A 558 23.13 20.81 -6.15
CA ARG A 558 22.03 21.56 -5.52
C ARG A 558 21.95 23.01 -5.94
N LEU A 559 23.09 23.64 -6.22
CA LEU A 559 23.16 25.02 -6.73
C LEU A 559 22.66 25.06 -8.19
N ASP A 560 23.11 24.14 -9.01
CA ASP A 560 22.69 24.03 -10.40
C ASP A 560 21.20 23.74 -10.53
N ASP A 561 20.66 22.88 -9.66
CA ASP A 561 19.23 22.63 -9.60
C ASP A 561 18.43 23.86 -9.17
N ALA A 562 18.92 24.65 -8.21
CA ALA A 562 18.27 25.89 -7.81
C ALA A 562 18.23 26.93 -8.95
N VAL A 563 19.28 27.02 -9.74
CA VAL A 563 19.36 27.91 -10.93
C VAL A 563 18.42 27.40 -12.04
N ARG A 564 18.46 26.10 -12.37
CA ARG A 564 17.57 25.52 -13.40
C ARG A 564 16.09 25.70 -13.10
N ARG A 565 15.72 25.65 -11.82
CA ARG A 565 14.32 25.87 -11.37
C ARG A 565 13.95 27.35 -11.24
N GLY A 566 14.85 28.26 -11.54
CA GLY A 566 14.59 29.70 -11.42
C GLY A 566 14.47 30.23 -9.99
N LEU A 567 14.89 29.45 -8.98
CA LEU A 567 14.80 29.83 -7.57
C LEU A 567 15.85 30.87 -7.19
N VAL A 568 17.01 30.82 -7.82
CA VAL A 568 18.14 31.72 -7.57
C VAL A 568 18.80 32.13 -8.88
N PRO A 569 19.05 33.42 -9.14
CA PRO A 569 19.85 33.85 -10.31
C PRO A 569 21.24 33.20 -10.31
N ALA A 570 21.74 32.80 -11.49
CA ALA A 570 23.04 32.13 -11.62
C ALA A 570 24.19 32.92 -10.99
N GLY A 571 24.12 34.29 -11.04
CA GLY A 571 25.09 35.17 -10.44
C GLY A 571 25.09 35.17 -8.89
N ASN A 572 24.03 34.67 -8.26
CA ASN A 572 23.85 34.72 -6.80
C ASN A 572 24.14 33.39 -6.11
N VAL A 573 24.49 32.33 -6.87
CA VAL A 573 24.93 31.05 -6.31
C VAL A 573 26.44 31.04 -6.14
N LEU A 574 26.90 30.66 -4.95
CA LEU A 574 28.31 30.69 -4.56
C LEU A 574 28.72 29.27 -4.10
N ARG A 575 29.94 28.88 -4.49
CA ARG A 575 30.54 27.68 -3.95
C ARG A 575 31.02 27.92 -2.53
N TRP A 576 30.76 27.00 -1.62
CA TRP A 576 31.29 27.02 -0.27
C TRP A 576 32.76 26.56 -0.30
N ASP A 577 33.66 27.51 -0.46
CA ASP A 577 35.11 27.33 -0.45
C ASP A 577 35.80 28.51 0.31
N THR A 578 37.12 28.46 0.44
CA THR A 578 37.88 29.48 1.14
C THR A 578 37.76 30.91 0.54
N ALA A 579 37.39 31.01 -0.74
CA ALA A 579 37.15 32.27 -1.43
C ALA A 579 35.75 32.85 -1.19
N LEU A 580 34.86 32.13 -0.46
CA LEU A 580 33.48 32.55 -0.22
C LEU A 580 33.39 33.98 0.37
N PRO A 581 34.19 34.36 1.39
CA PRO A 581 34.12 35.73 1.93
C PRO A 581 34.42 36.82 0.90
N ALA A 582 35.39 36.64 0.05
CA ALA A 582 35.73 37.58 -1.02
C ALA A 582 34.61 37.68 -2.06
N LYS A 583 34.03 36.54 -2.46
CA LYS A 583 32.88 36.47 -3.39
C LYS A 583 31.65 37.18 -2.85
N VAL A 584 31.33 37.01 -1.55
CA VAL A 584 30.20 37.67 -0.89
C VAL A 584 30.44 39.19 -0.90
N ARG A 585 31.64 39.68 -0.50
CA ARG A 585 31.94 41.11 -0.52
C ARG A 585 31.82 41.70 -1.92
N ALA A 586 32.34 41.02 -2.93
CA ALA A 586 32.25 41.49 -4.33
C ALA A 586 30.78 41.69 -4.76
N ARG A 587 29.84 40.88 -4.23
CA ARG A 587 28.41 40.95 -4.57
C ARG A 587 27.63 41.94 -3.66
N THR A 588 28.24 42.44 -2.60
CA THR A 588 27.63 43.36 -1.64
C THR A 588 28.34 44.71 -1.59
N GLY A 589 28.97 45.13 -2.68
CA GLY A 589 29.68 46.40 -2.78
C GLY A 589 30.82 46.55 -1.78
N GLY A 590 31.52 45.48 -1.44
CA GLY A 590 32.64 45.49 -0.49
C GLY A 590 32.25 45.40 1.00
N ARG A 591 30.99 45.65 1.35
CA ARG A 591 30.53 45.77 2.75
C ARG A 591 30.40 44.42 3.46
N GLY A 592 30.12 43.34 2.75
CA GLY A 592 29.72 42.04 3.28
C GLY A 592 28.20 41.90 3.43
N ALA A 593 27.75 40.73 3.84
CA ALA A 593 26.33 40.44 4.00
C ALA A 593 25.76 41.09 5.28
N ASP A 594 24.65 41.82 5.16
CA ASP A 594 23.96 42.48 6.28
C ASP A 594 23.25 41.47 7.20
N ALA A 595 22.89 40.31 6.66
CA ALA A 595 22.34 39.20 7.43
C ALA A 595 22.81 37.85 6.84
N ALA A 596 22.81 36.82 7.67
CA ALA A 596 23.06 35.46 7.21
C ALA A 596 22.17 34.43 7.90
N VAL A 597 21.89 33.30 7.18
CA VAL A 597 21.22 32.16 7.72
C VAL A 597 22.08 30.91 7.52
N ILE A 598 22.34 30.19 8.60
CA ILE A 598 23.00 28.87 8.54
C ILE A 598 21.93 27.80 8.50
N ALA A 599 21.58 27.31 7.27
CA ALA A 599 20.57 26.33 7.00
C ALA A 599 21.13 24.91 6.75
N VAL A 600 22.31 24.64 7.28
CA VAL A 600 22.96 23.33 7.30
C VAL A 600 23.02 22.77 8.71
N THR A 601 23.08 21.43 8.84
CA THR A 601 22.97 20.74 10.13
C THR A 601 24.30 20.19 10.63
N GLY A 602 24.40 19.94 11.93
CA GLY A 602 25.55 19.30 12.55
C GLY A 602 26.84 20.08 12.46
N MET A 603 27.97 19.38 12.32
CA MET A 603 29.28 20.00 12.21
C MET A 603 29.46 20.93 11.00
N ALA A 604 28.70 20.69 9.93
CA ALA A 604 28.69 21.61 8.79
C ALA A 604 28.17 23.02 9.18
N GLY A 605 27.32 23.14 10.19
CA GLY A 605 26.89 24.42 10.73
C GLY A 605 28.02 25.18 11.46
N GLN A 606 28.89 24.44 12.19
CA GLN A 606 30.09 25.00 12.82
C GLN A 606 31.08 25.52 11.76
N ASP A 607 31.35 24.71 10.71
CA ASP A 607 32.25 25.12 9.62
C ASP A 607 31.70 26.34 8.86
N ALA A 608 30.38 26.38 8.64
CA ALA A 608 29.69 27.48 8.01
C ALA A 608 29.89 28.77 8.78
N ALA A 609 29.63 28.75 10.09
CA ALA A 609 29.79 29.95 10.93
C ALA A 609 31.20 30.50 10.88
N SER A 610 32.21 29.66 10.99
CA SER A 610 33.61 30.07 10.92
C SER A 610 33.98 30.68 9.56
N LEU A 611 33.51 30.05 8.46
CA LEU A 611 33.85 30.49 7.11
C LEU A 611 33.18 31.82 6.71
N ILE A 612 31.91 32.03 7.09
CA ILE A 612 31.16 33.21 6.67
C ILE A 612 31.48 34.42 7.54
N TRP A 613 32.10 34.26 8.72
CA TRP A 613 32.34 35.33 9.66
C TRP A 613 33.06 36.53 9.02
N PRO A 614 34.14 36.35 8.21
CA PRO A 614 34.79 37.46 7.50
C PRO A 614 33.94 38.04 6.36
N ALA A 615 32.86 37.39 5.93
CA ALA A 615 31.98 37.83 4.85
C ALA A 615 30.85 38.75 5.31
N LEU A 616 30.68 38.93 6.64
CA LEU A 616 29.55 39.66 7.21
C LEU A 616 29.84 41.17 7.28
N ALA A 617 28.83 42.00 7.08
CA ALA A 617 28.88 43.43 7.29
C ALA A 617 29.01 43.79 8.78
N PRO A 618 29.36 45.05 9.14
CA PRO A 618 29.24 45.53 10.50
C PRO A 618 27.82 45.36 11.04
N ASP A 619 27.67 44.97 12.33
CA ASP A 619 26.39 44.74 13.01
C ASP A 619 25.44 43.73 12.33
N ALA A 620 26.00 42.86 11.50
CA ALA A 620 25.24 41.82 10.82
C ALA A 620 24.52 40.90 11.81
N ALA A 621 23.35 40.36 11.40
CA ALA A 621 22.63 39.34 12.15
C ALA A 621 22.83 37.96 11.50
N VAL A 622 23.11 36.93 12.30
CA VAL A 622 23.27 35.56 11.85
C VAL A 622 22.28 34.64 12.57
N HIS A 623 21.40 34.01 11.83
CA HIS A 623 20.43 33.04 12.37
C HIS A 623 20.94 31.61 12.25
N LEU A 624 20.98 30.87 13.36
CA LEU A 624 21.31 29.46 13.43
C LEU A 624 20.03 28.61 13.20
N PHE A 625 19.70 28.35 11.93
CA PHE A 625 18.47 27.65 11.54
C PHE A 625 18.64 26.11 11.56
N GLY A 626 19.77 25.61 11.09
CA GLY A 626 20.05 24.18 11.04
C GLY A 626 20.04 23.48 12.42
N GLY A 627 19.83 22.17 12.43
CA GLY A 627 19.93 21.37 13.66
C GLY A 627 21.39 21.17 14.08
N PHE A 628 21.68 21.37 15.36
CA PHE A 628 22.98 21.08 15.97
C PHE A 628 22.81 19.97 17.03
N PRO A 629 23.85 19.16 17.27
CA PRO A 629 23.83 18.24 18.41
C PRO A 629 23.67 18.98 19.73
N ALA A 630 23.03 18.38 20.71
CA ALA A 630 22.87 18.93 22.03
C ALA A 630 24.25 19.26 22.66
N GLY A 631 24.35 20.36 23.39
CA GLY A 631 25.58 20.80 24.02
C GLY A 631 26.63 21.38 23.03
N THR A 632 26.26 21.62 21.75
CA THR A 632 27.20 22.20 20.79
C THR A 632 27.62 23.60 21.22
N ARG A 633 28.93 23.83 21.27
CA ARG A 633 29.53 25.13 21.44
C ARG A 633 30.09 25.62 20.12
N LEU A 634 29.51 26.73 19.60
CA LEU A 634 29.92 27.34 18.35
C LEU A 634 31.25 28.10 18.55
N ARG A 635 32.28 27.64 17.84
CA ARG A 635 33.61 28.29 17.86
C ARG A 635 33.70 29.30 16.74
N ILE A 636 33.82 30.56 17.10
CA ILE A 636 34.02 31.67 16.17
C ILE A 636 35.44 32.21 16.37
N PRO A 637 36.24 32.39 15.31
CA PRO A 637 37.61 32.86 15.43
C PRO A 637 37.71 34.17 16.22
N GLY A 638 38.48 34.14 17.30
CA GLY A 638 38.72 35.33 18.15
C GLY A 638 37.56 35.68 19.09
N SER A 639 36.68 34.75 19.40
CA SER A 639 35.62 34.92 20.41
C SER A 639 35.54 33.72 21.35
N GLU A 640 34.92 33.92 22.51
CA GLU A 640 34.55 32.83 23.41
C GLU A 640 33.52 31.90 22.71
N PRO A 641 33.58 30.58 22.98
CA PRO A 641 32.63 29.66 22.45
C PRO A 641 31.17 29.94 22.87
N VAL A 642 30.26 30.02 21.89
CA VAL A 642 28.86 30.39 22.12
C VAL A 642 28.01 29.13 22.29
N ASP A 643 27.15 29.11 23.28
CA ASP A 643 26.17 28.04 23.51
C ASP A 643 25.06 28.07 22.44
N VAL A 644 25.04 27.08 21.56
CA VAL A 644 24.07 26.99 20.46
C VAL A 644 22.66 26.71 20.98
N ASP A 645 22.50 25.90 22.03
CA ASP A 645 21.17 25.57 22.57
C ASP A 645 20.53 26.82 23.18
N ALA A 646 21.30 27.65 23.90
CA ALA A 646 20.86 28.93 24.43
C ALA A 646 20.44 29.90 23.31
N ILE A 647 21.19 29.97 22.21
CA ILE A 647 20.83 30.81 21.05
C ILE A 647 19.55 30.30 20.41
N ARG A 648 19.43 28.99 20.17
CA ARG A 648 18.28 28.40 19.48
C ARG A 648 17.00 28.37 20.32
N SER A 649 17.09 28.52 21.64
CA SER A 649 15.91 28.73 22.49
C SER A 649 15.33 30.16 22.39
N GLY A 650 15.88 31.01 21.53
CA GLY A 650 15.39 32.36 21.25
C GLY A 650 16.26 33.49 21.84
N ARG A 651 17.40 33.15 22.48
CA ARG A 651 18.36 34.16 22.97
C ARG A 651 19.07 34.86 21.81
N ARG A 652 19.24 36.15 21.92
CA ARG A 652 20.10 36.94 21.02
C ARG A 652 21.40 37.27 21.74
N GLN A 653 22.53 37.04 21.10
CA GLN A 653 23.84 37.30 21.69
C GLN A 653 24.72 38.14 20.73
N ARG A 654 25.25 39.23 21.21
CA ARG A 654 26.26 39.99 20.48
C ARG A 654 27.62 39.33 20.68
N VAL A 655 28.29 38.99 19.59
CA VAL A 655 29.61 38.37 19.61
C VAL A 655 30.62 39.28 18.98
N ALA A 656 31.55 39.74 19.81
CA ALA A 656 32.74 40.47 19.36
C ALA A 656 33.82 39.44 18.99
N ALA A 657 34.51 39.65 17.89
CA ALA A 657 35.60 38.78 17.46
C ALA A 657 36.81 39.59 17.04
N SER A 658 38.01 39.06 17.25
CA SER A 658 39.27 39.73 16.88
C SER A 658 39.27 40.14 15.41
N GLY A 659 39.75 41.35 15.14
CA GLY A 659 39.82 41.91 13.79
C GLY A 659 38.53 42.53 13.25
N ARG A 660 37.46 42.61 14.05
CA ARG A 660 36.20 43.27 13.67
C ARG A 660 35.95 44.53 14.51
N ARG A 661 35.53 45.63 13.83
CA ARG A 661 35.17 46.86 14.50
C ARG A 661 33.80 46.83 15.19
N SER A 662 32.88 45.99 14.70
CA SER A 662 31.52 45.86 15.23
C SER A 662 31.18 44.42 15.54
N PRO A 663 30.40 44.12 16.60
CA PRO A 663 29.96 42.79 16.93
C PRO A 663 28.93 42.29 15.92
N VAL A 664 28.79 40.97 15.82
CA VAL A 664 27.74 40.29 15.06
C VAL A 664 26.67 39.80 16.03
N VAL A 665 25.41 39.88 15.64
CA VAL A 665 24.29 39.38 16.45
C VAL A 665 23.98 37.96 16.06
N LEU A 666 24.28 37.01 16.94
CA LEU A 666 23.79 35.65 16.80
C LEU A 666 22.35 35.53 17.32
N CYS A 667 21.50 34.88 16.58
CA CYS A 667 20.13 34.57 16.96
C CYS A 667 19.74 33.19 16.45
N GLY A 668 18.65 32.63 16.97
CA GLY A 668 18.14 31.33 16.55
C GLY A 668 16.74 31.10 17.09
N SER A 669 16.10 30.09 16.60
CA SER A 669 14.76 29.67 17.01
C SER A 669 14.56 28.17 16.77
N ARG A 670 13.62 27.57 17.49
CA ARG A 670 13.16 26.19 17.26
C ARG A 670 11.71 26.23 16.83
N GLY A 671 11.40 25.66 15.65
CA GLY A 671 10.06 25.53 15.07
C GLY A 671 9.33 26.89 14.88
N GLY A 672 8.13 26.84 14.35
CA GLY A 672 7.22 27.98 14.24
C GLY A 672 6.26 28.06 15.44
N ARG A 673 5.82 29.27 15.81
CA ARG A 673 4.70 29.51 16.72
C ARG A 673 3.41 29.73 15.92
N HIS A 674 2.24 29.70 16.56
CA HIS A 674 0.95 29.87 15.89
C HIS A 674 0.91 31.10 14.95
N GLY A 675 1.37 32.26 15.40
CA GLY A 675 1.42 33.47 14.58
C GLY A 675 2.38 33.41 13.40
N ASP A 676 3.40 32.55 13.45
CA ASP A 676 4.32 32.33 12.32
C ASP A 676 3.66 31.43 11.25
N PHE A 677 2.82 30.47 11.66
CA PHE A 677 2.01 29.68 10.73
C PHE A 677 0.96 30.53 10.01
N ALA A 678 0.29 31.44 10.72
CA ALA A 678 -0.64 32.38 10.10
C ALA A 678 0.07 33.26 9.06
N ALA A 679 1.21 33.83 9.40
CA ALA A 679 2.00 34.66 8.48
C ALA A 679 2.51 33.83 7.27
N ALA A 680 2.96 32.60 7.47
CA ALA A 680 3.42 31.72 6.41
C ALA A 680 2.25 31.35 5.45
N ARG A 681 1.07 31.06 6.01
CA ARG A 681 -0.15 30.83 5.22
C ARG A 681 -0.51 32.05 4.38
N ASP A 682 -0.51 33.24 4.98
CA ASP A 682 -0.89 34.47 4.31
C ASP A 682 0.11 34.84 3.19
N MET A 683 1.41 34.59 3.38
CA MET A 683 2.46 34.75 2.35
C MET A 683 2.21 33.82 1.13
N CYS A 684 1.81 32.57 1.37
CA CYS A 684 1.47 31.64 0.29
C CYS A 684 0.17 32.03 -0.41
N SER A 685 -0.86 32.42 0.36
CA SER A 685 -2.18 32.80 -0.17
C SER A 685 -2.14 34.05 -1.04
N ALA A 686 -1.27 35.00 -0.73
CA ALA A 686 -1.07 36.22 -1.53
C ALA A 686 -0.44 35.97 -2.92
N GLY A 687 -0.12 34.72 -3.26
CA GLY A 687 0.51 34.35 -4.53
C GLY A 687 1.97 34.79 -4.69
N GLY A 688 2.58 35.32 -3.62
CA GLY A 688 3.96 35.83 -3.64
C GLY A 688 5.05 34.77 -3.55
N LEU A 689 4.69 33.52 -3.20
CA LEU A 689 5.66 32.44 -3.02
C LEU A 689 5.31 31.22 -3.88
N ASP A 690 6.16 30.87 -4.83
CA ASP A 690 6.07 29.59 -5.55
C ASP A 690 6.83 28.50 -4.80
N VAL A 691 6.22 27.98 -3.72
CA VAL A 691 6.80 26.88 -2.94
C VAL A 691 6.65 25.53 -3.63
N ALA A 692 5.72 25.39 -4.58
CA ALA A 692 5.48 24.14 -5.34
C ALA A 692 6.74 23.71 -6.11
N GLY A 693 7.50 24.65 -6.65
CA GLY A 693 8.76 24.37 -7.34
C GLY A 693 9.83 23.69 -6.49
N LEU A 694 9.65 23.62 -5.17
CA LEU A 694 10.55 22.89 -4.27
C LEU A 694 10.24 21.38 -4.17
N ILE A 695 9.05 20.94 -4.56
CA ILE A 695 8.68 19.52 -4.58
C ILE A 695 9.38 18.85 -5.75
N SER A 696 10.19 17.84 -5.47
CA SER A 696 10.97 17.12 -6.47
C SER A 696 10.44 15.72 -6.77
N HIS A 697 9.78 15.09 -5.80
CA HIS A 697 9.22 13.75 -5.94
C HIS A 697 7.90 13.64 -5.19
N VAL A 698 6.99 12.85 -5.77
CA VAL A 698 5.78 12.37 -5.13
C VAL A 698 5.87 10.86 -5.02
N ILE A 699 5.61 10.32 -3.85
CA ILE A 699 5.64 8.89 -3.58
C ILE A 699 4.35 8.42 -2.91
N SER A 700 4.09 7.11 -2.96
CA SER A 700 3.07 6.47 -2.13
C SER A 700 3.57 6.24 -0.70
N LEU A 701 2.65 6.01 0.24
CA LEU A 701 3.01 5.57 1.60
C LEU A 701 3.75 4.22 1.58
N ASP A 702 3.36 3.33 0.66
CA ASP A 702 3.96 2.00 0.50
C ASP A 702 5.43 2.06 0.04
N ALA A 703 5.80 3.07 -0.76
CA ALA A 703 7.18 3.29 -1.18
C ALA A 703 8.06 3.97 -0.11
N LEU A 704 7.46 4.55 0.92
CA LEU A 704 8.19 5.31 1.95
C LEU A 704 9.35 4.54 2.61
N PRO A 705 9.22 3.26 2.99
CA PRO A 705 10.33 2.53 3.63
C PRO A 705 11.61 2.48 2.79
N ALA A 706 11.49 2.20 1.50
CA ALA A 706 12.61 2.13 0.56
C ALA A 706 13.20 3.51 0.28
N VAL A 707 12.34 4.49 -0.01
CA VAL A 707 12.74 5.87 -0.31
C VAL A 707 13.42 6.55 0.88
N ALA A 708 12.96 6.29 2.11
CA ALA A 708 13.59 6.86 3.31
C ALA A 708 15.03 6.37 3.50
N VAL A 709 15.33 5.11 3.20
CA VAL A 709 16.70 4.56 3.23
C VAL A 709 17.57 5.22 2.13
N GLU A 710 17.03 5.38 0.94
CA GLU A 710 17.72 6.03 -0.17
C GLU A 710 18.02 7.51 0.13
N LEU A 711 17.05 8.25 0.67
CA LEU A 711 17.23 9.63 1.09
C LEU A 711 18.30 9.77 2.17
N ALA A 712 18.29 8.89 3.18
CA ALA A 712 19.24 8.92 4.27
C ALA A 712 20.68 8.62 3.82
N SER A 713 20.87 7.74 2.85
CA SER A 713 22.18 7.26 2.39
C SER A 713 22.75 8.10 1.23
N ARG A 714 21.91 8.51 0.27
CA ARG A 714 22.34 9.11 -1.01
C ARG A 714 21.76 10.50 -1.27
N GLY A 715 20.70 10.90 -0.56
CA GLY A 715 19.96 12.13 -0.82
C GLY A 715 19.18 12.11 -2.14
N THR A 716 18.85 10.91 -2.63
CA THR A 716 18.09 10.67 -3.87
C THR A 716 16.75 10.00 -3.55
N ALA A 717 15.83 10.02 -4.51
CA ALA A 717 14.62 9.22 -4.51
C ALA A 717 14.43 8.69 -5.92
N GLY A 718 14.24 7.36 -6.07
CA GLY A 718 14.21 6.71 -7.38
C GLY A 718 15.46 6.97 -8.22
N GLY A 719 16.64 7.09 -7.60
CA GLY A 719 17.92 7.38 -8.25
C GLY A 719 18.17 8.85 -8.61
N ALA A 720 17.18 9.75 -8.48
CA ALA A 720 17.32 11.17 -8.82
C ALA A 720 17.54 12.05 -7.58
N LEU A 721 18.25 13.18 -7.74
CA LEU A 721 18.50 14.14 -6.66
C LEU A 721 17.17 14.62 -6.05
N ALA A 722 16.99 14.35 -4.77
CA ALA A 722 15.80 14.75 -4.03
C ALA A 722 16.00 16.12 -3.36
N ARG A 723 14.99 17.00 -3.49
CA ARG A 723 14.88 18.26 -2.75
C ARG A 723 13.78 18.12 -1.69
N ARG A 724 12.55 18.07 -2.11
CA ARG A 724 11.40 17.79 -1.26
C ARG A 724 10.68 16.55 -1.79
N VAL A 725 10.51 15.56 -0.94
CA VAL A 725 9.72 14.38 -1.23
C VAL A 725 8.41 14.47 -0.45
N VAL A 726 7.31 14.28 -1.17
CA VAL A 726 5.95 14.34 -0.64
C VAL A 726 5.30 12.97 -0.79
N ILE A 727 4.66 12.50 0.26
CA ILE A 727 3.85 11.28 0.26
C ILE A 727 2.43 11.70 -0.12
N ASP A 728 1.90 11.14 -1.20
CA ASP A 728 0.49 11.23 -1.57
C ASP A 728 -0.22 9.98 -1.05
N MET A 729 -1.06 10.16 -0.04
CA MET A 729 -1.75 9.04 0.64
C MET A 729 -2.78 8.32 -0.25
N ARG A 730 -3.18 8.93 -1.37
CA ARG A 730 -4.12 8.33 -2.33
C ARG A 730 -3.47 7.26 -3.21
N LEU A 731 -2.15 7.34 -3.37
CA LEU A 731 -1.39 6.36 -4.15
C LEU A 731 -1.28 5.05 -3.39
N THR A 732 -1.43 3.95 -4.11
CA THR A 732 -1.28 2.59 -3.60
C THR A 732 -0.17 1.86 -4.36
N GLY A 733 0.45 0.86 -3.72
CA GLY A 733 1.63 0.18 -4.26
C GLY A 733 2.89 1.05 -4.18
N GLU A 734 4.02 0.54 -4.63
CA GLU A 734 5.31 1.23 -4.57
C GLU A 734 5.47 2.22 -5.73
N VAL A 735 4.97 3.45 -5.55
CA VAL A 735 5.06 4.54 -6.53
C VAL A 735 6.11 5.54 -6.12
N VAL A 736 7.06 5.84 -7.03
CA VAL A 736 8.06 6.92 -6.91
C VAL A 736 8.07 7.70 -8.22
N ALA A 737 7.54 8.93 -8.18
CA ALA A 737 7.41 9.77 -9.37
C ALA A 737 8.22 11.07 -9.21
N PRO A 738 9.22 11.34 -10.09
CA PRO A 738 9.88 12.63 -10.13
C PRO A 738 8.91 13.70 -10.67
N VAL A 739 8.95 14.88 -10.06
CA VAL A 739 8.16 16.04 -10.50
C VAL A 739 9.01 16.85 -11.49
N THR A 740 8.65 16.73 -12.78
CA THR A 740 9.23 17.53 -13.86
C THR A 740 8.30 18.69 -14.16
N GLY A 741 8.59 19.87 -13.62
CA GLY A 741 7.76 21.06 -13.75
C GLY A 741 6.99 21.42 -12.48
N ARG A 742 5.92 22.19 -12.62
CA ARG A 742 5.06 22.57 -11.50
C ARG A 742 4.17 21.37 -11.14
N PRO A 743 4.14 20.89 -9.88
CA PRO A 743 3.23 19.81 -9.50
C PRO A 743 1.79 20.26 -9.78
N PRO A 744 0.89 19.32 -10.18
CA PRO A 744 -0.51 19.67 -10.43
C PRO A 744 -1.12 20.31 -9.18
N ARG A 745 -1.76 21.47 -9.35
CA ARG A 745 -2.59 22.04 -8.30
C ARG A 745 -3.76 21.10 -8.08
N LEU A 746 -3.79 20.42 -6.96
CA LEU A 746 -4.86 19.52 -6.62
C LEU A 746 -6.03 20.34 -6.07
N THR A 747 -7.18 20.20 -6.74
CA THR A 747 -8.44 20.83 -6.34
C THR A 747 -9.15 20.00 -5.27
N SER A 748 -10.14 20.60 -4.62
CA SER A 748 -10.98 19.97 -3.59
C SER A 748 -11.66 18.66 -4.02
N GLU A 749 -11.98 18.52 -5.31
CA GLU A 749 -12.55 17.29 -5.89
C GLU A 749 -11.63 16.06 -5.76
N ALA A 750 -10.33 16.29 -5.68
CA ALA A 750 -9.35 15.21 -5.49
C ALA A 750 -9.30 14.67 -4.03
N LEU A 751 -10.02 15.29 -3.08
CA LEU A 751 -10.08 14.91 -1.67
C LEU A 751 -11.45 14.35 -1.24
N ALA A 752 -12.44 14.38 -2.11
CA ALA A 752 -13.73 13.73 -1.90
C ALA A 752 -13.56 12.22 -2.11
#